data_38a497f0a05acd5c86903549728035f5
#
_entry.id   38a497f0a05acd5c86903549728035f5
#
_cell.length_a   1.000
_cell.length_b   1.000
_cell.length_c   1.000
_cell.angle_alpha   90.00
_cell.angle_beta   90.00
_cell.angle_gamma   90.00
#
_symmetry.space_group_name_H-M   'P 1'
#
loop_
_entity.id
_entity.type
_entity.pdbx_description
1 polymer ?
#
loop_
_entity_poly.entity_id
_entity_poly.type
_entity_poly.pdbx_seq_one_letter_code
_entity_poly.pdbx_strand_id
1 'polypeptide(L)'
;MKYPFFLLLLPLIGWSQNPKITLDGVVQPKEWEEAQKHMIQYEFDPGDNVSSVNKTEAWITYSATDLYVGFIAYGTMSELRSSIRNRDEAWQDDFVMIGLDTFGDGRFLVNAGANAAGSQLDMKLTASGEDDPNYNINFVSKASIHEDSYHVELQIPFSSLQFTQFEEMDWKIVLYRSTFVGGARSQNFQFPLNRDNPCLPCQSPTHLLLKGVKSTKRAQLIPYVFGGQSGARNAGDFSMDGPRGSVGLSGLFDLSPTTSLEVAFNPDFSQVEADVSQITVNNTFAIAFPERRPYFNEGNDLIQTELSTVYTRAINQPIFSSKLIAQGAKQRTYWLTAYDEVSPYLIPSRYTTYTAEGGASYASIFRTQRMFKNSSSLGFLSTHRFFSQGGSGHTIGLDGTYRFPKTYTAGFEYNQSIHHEPTADWFTTGQRIGGYTVDLDGETQNGASGLVYLARNTRNWNSGISFFSMSPHYQTPLGFTNQNDAQVLNLRHRYTHFFKPDQAWKQLEAGIRFEDVRTTSGMKRFQSLNFQTVLGWSNGMLTEISHRIIPYEEFDGYLGKDLGMSSIFFRFNPGERLNMRLFSERGKQIYYNADLPVVGNALFVGSFNDFQWGNQLKLSPSLRYSEMKSIDGTEVYYSGMIIRLNADFQINKDFSFRLVGEANNFSDTSFVQALLKWNPNPFTIGYIGATNGYSYTEPGYGYKIDTAQLYMKLQYLFDL
;
A
#
# COMPACT_ATOMS: atom_id res chain seq x y z
N MET A 1 -11.60 -14.87 74.63
CA MET A 1 -10.84 -13.72 74.10
C MET A 1 -11.21 -13.55 72.62
N LYS A 2 -12.02 -12.54 72.33
CA LYS A 2 -12.49 -12.18 70.98
C LYS A 2 -11.59 -11.04 70.49
N TYR A 3 -10.91 -11.21 69.35
CA TYR A 3 -10.25 -10.13 68.67
C TYR A 3 -11.16 -9.63 67.55
N PRO A 4 -11.43 -8.31 67.38
CA PRO A 4 -12.17 -7.78 66.24
C PRO A 4 -11.18 -7.56 65.10
N PHE A 5 -11.51 -8.12 63.93
CA PHE A 5 -10.87 -7.88 62.66
C PHE A 5 -11.34 -6.50 62.16
N PHE A 6 -10.45 -5.52 62.16
CA PHE A 6 -10.67 -4.23 61.52
C PHE A 6 -10.40 -4.36 60.03
N LEU A 7 -11.46 -4.41 59.25
CA LEU A 7 -11.38 -4.30 57.77
C LEU A 7 -11.13 -2.83 57.43
N LEU A 8 -9.92 -2.49 57.05
CA LEU A 8 -9.58 -1.22 56.41
C LEU A 8 -10.18 -1.20 54.99
N LEU A 9 -11.34 -0.56 54.85
CA LEU A 9 -11.88 -0.14 53.57
C LEU A 9 -11.02 1.04 53.08
N LEU A 10 -10.03 0.74 52.22
CA LEU A 10 -9.41 1.75 51.39
C LEU A 10 -10.43 2.18 50.35
N PRO A 11 -10.75 3.46 50.17
CA PRO A 11 -11.57 3.95 49.09
C PRO A 11 -10.87 3.69 47.79
N LEU A 12 -11.45 2.81 46.96
CA LEU A 12 -11.13 2.73 45.53
C LEU A 12 -11.55 4.05 44.89
N ILE A 13 -10.64 5.00 44.85
CA ILE A 13 -10.80 6.23 44.07
C ILE A 13 -10.78 5.78 42.61
N GLY A 14 -11.96 5.72 41.99
CA GLY A 14 -12.11 5.56 40.57
C GLY A 14 -11.52 6.79 39.87
N TRP A 15 -10.43 6.61 39.19
CA TRP A 15 -9.76 7.66 38.43
C TRP A 15 -10.47 7.81 37.09
N SER A 16 -11.52 8.62 37.05
CA SER A 16 -11.97 9.29 35.84
C SER A 16 -11.43 10.72 35.92
N GLN A 17 -10.17 10.90 35.56
CA GLN A 17 -9.61 12.24 35.48
C GLN A 17 -9.79 12.75 34.04
N ASN A 18 -10.35 13.99 33.91
CA ASN A 18 -10.18 14.78 32.72
C ASN A 18 -8.75 15.35 32.79
N PRO A 19 -7.77 14.84 32.08
CA PRO A 19 -6.43 15.41 32.08
C PRO A 19 -6.54 16.86 31.56
N LYS A 20 -5.99 17.82 32.27
CA LYS A 20 -5.88 19.21 31.82
C LYS A 20 -4.70 19.38 30.85
N ILE A 21 -4.70 18.61 29.76
CA ILE A 21 -3.67 18.72 28.74
C ILE A 21 -4.12 19.75 27.72
N THR A 22 -3.25 20.72 27.47
CA THR A 22 -3.42 21.72 26.44
C THR A 22 -2.61 21.30 25.22
N LEU A 23 -3.29 21.02 24.10
CA LEU A 23 -2.60 20.66 22.86
C LEU A 23 -2.03 21.93 22.20
N ASP A 24 -0.87 22.36 22.62
CA ASP A 24 -0.17 23.52 22.05
C ASP A 24 1.12 23.14 21.31
N GLY A 25 1.52 21.87 21.40
CA GLY A 25 2.76 21.32 20.84
C GLY A 25 3.94 21.36 21.80
N VAL A 26 3.73 21.71 23.07
CA VAL A 26 4.79 21.78 24.07
C VAL A 26 4.46 20.82 25.22
N VAL A 27 5.13 19.70 25.27
CA VAL A 27 4.97 18.73 26.36
C VAL A 27 5.57 19.32 27.63
N GLN A 28 4.74 19.81 28.54
CA GLN A 28 5.17 20.36 29.83
C GLN A 28 5.08 19.26 30.89
N PRO A 29 6.17 18.92 31.60
CA PRO A 29 6.15 17.83 32.60
C PRO A 29 5.05 17.92 33.65
N LYS A 30 4.63 19.17 34.01
CA LYS A 30 3.58 19.40 34.99
C LYS A 30 2.17 19.03 34.49
N GLU A 31 1.88 19.19 33.21
CA GLU A 31 0.62 18.79 32.60
C GLU A 31 0.53 17.27 32.45
N TRP A 32 1.67 16.60 32.31
CA TRP A 32 1.81 15.16 32.09
C TRP A 32 2.24 14.41 33.37
N GLU A 33 2.19 15.03 34.56
CA GLU A 33 2.67 14.44 35.81
C GLU A 33 1.95 13.11 36.16
N GLU A 34 0.68 13.00 35.83
CA GLU A 34 -0.13 11.80 36.09
C GLU A 34 -0.12 10.79 34.94
N ALA A 35 0.56 11.10 33.85
CA ALA A 35 0.65 10.22 32.68
C ALA A 35 1.67 9.09 32.87
N GLN A 36 1.44 7.96 32.22
CA GLN A 36 2.43 6.88 32.15
C GLN A 36 3.62 7.34 31.31
N LYS A 37 4.83 7.36 31.90
CA LYS A 37 6.06 7.74 31.22
C LYS A 37 6.77 6.51 30.66
N HIS A 38 7.20 6.61 29.41
CA HIS A 38 7.96 5.60 28.68
C HIS A 38 9.20 6.20 28.03
N MET A 39 10.15 5.32 27.68
CA MET A 39 11.40 5.70 27.01
C MET A 39 11.52 4.91 25.72
N ILE A 40 11.81 5.57 24.58
CA ILE A 40 12.23 4.93 23.34
C ILE A 40 13.75 4.92 23.35
N GLN A 41 14.35 3.74 23.49
CA GLN A 41 15.78 3.64 23.80
C GLN A 41 16.52 2.51 23.06
N TYR A 42 15.83 1.73 22.22
CA TYR A 42 16.44 0.64 21.47
C TYR A 42 16.44 0.95 19.98
N GLU A 43 17.61 1.11 19.39
CA GLU A 43 17.76 1.19 17.94
C GLU A 43 17.72 -0.22 17.36
N PHE A 44 16.66 -0.49 16.61
CA PHE A 44 16.46 -1.77 15.95
C PHE A 44 17.13 -1.81 14.58
N ASP A 45 17.03 -0.74 13.78
CA ASP A 45 17.59 -0.62 12.45
C ASP A 45 18.25 0.74 12.25
N PRO A 46 19.50 0.82 11.78
CA PRO A 46 20.38 -0.24 11.28
C PRO A 46 21.10 -1.04 12.37
N GLY A 47 20.87 -0.71 13.65
CA GLY A 47 21.39 -1.45 14.80
C GLY A 47 20.75 -2.85 14.95
N ASP A 48 20.94 -3.45 16.06
CA ASP A 48 20.29 -4.70 16.45
C ASP A 48 19.96 -4.64 17.93
N ASN A 49 19.00 -3.81 18.29
CA ASN A 49 18.63 -3.48 19.67
C ASN A 49 19.77 -2.84 20.48
N VAL A 50 20.62 -2.07 19.83
CA VAL A 50 21.63 -1.26 20.52
C VAL A 50 20.96 -0.05 21.18
N SER A 51 21.66 0.62 22.10
CA SER A 51 21.13 1.85 22.71
C SER A 51 20.95 2.93 21.64
N SER A 52 19.77 3.56 21.62
CA SER A 52 19.48 4.68 20.74
C SER A 52 20.44 5.85 21.04
N VAL A 53 20.99 6.44 19.97
CA VAL A 53 21.84 7.64 20.10
C VAL A 53 21.01 8.83 20.60
N ASN A 54 19.78 8.96 20.15
CA ASN A 54 18.89 10.06 20.48
C ASN A 54 17.82 9.59 21.47
N LYS A 55 17.83 10.18 22.67
CA LYS A 55 16.82 9.92 23.69
C LYS A 55 15.43 10.38 23.23
N THR A 56 14.38 9.63 23.58
CA THR A 56 13.00 10.06 23.39
C THR A 56 12.17 9.67 24.61
N GLU A 57 11.49 10.62 25.18
CA GLU A 57 10.54 10.44 26.27
C GLU A 57 9.11 10.48 25.70
N ALA A 58 8.23 9.63 26.20
CA ALA A 58 6.83 9.60 25.81
C ALA A 58 5.94 9.49 27.06
N TRP A 59 4.83 10.19 27.05
CA TRP A 59 3.81 10.16 28.10
C TRP A 59 2.47 9.77 27.49
N ILE A 60 1.72 8.94 28.20
CA ILE A 60 0.41 8.45 27.75
C ILE A 60 -0.58 8.62 28.89
N THR A 61 -1.71 9.26 28.59
CA THR A 61 -2.86 9.36 29.48
C THR A 61 -4.15 9.33 28.67
N TYR A 62 -5.30 9.26 29.32
CA TYR A 62 -6.58 9.22 28.62
C TYR A 62 -7.70 9.87 29.44
N SER A 63 -8.72 10.34 28.75
CA SER A 63 -10.00 10.73 29.30
C SER A 63 -11.06 9.64 29.05
N ALA A 64 -12.31 9.91 29.31
CA ALA A 64 -13.40 9.02 28.95
C ALA A 64 -13.58 8.87 27.42
N THR A 65 -13.13 9.85 26.61
CA THR A 65 -13.40 9.97 25.18
C THR A 65 -12.13 9.95 24.31
N ASP A 66 -10.98 10.28 24.87
CA ASP A 66 -9.76 10.54 24.11
C ASP A 66 -8.53 9.92 24.76
N LEU A 67 -7.62 9.45 23.93
CA LEU A 67 -6.25 9.08 24.29
C LEU A 67 -5.32 10.25 23.99
N TYR A 68 -4.44 10.61 24.93
CA TYR A 68 -3.45 11.66 24.79
C TYR A 68 -2.05 11.07 24.84
N VAL A 69 -1.19 11.49 23.91
CA VAL A 69 0.20 11.03 23.83
C VAL A 69 1.11 12.24 23.62
N GLY A 70 2.10 12.42 24.50
CA GLY A 70 3.11 13.45 24.39
C GLY A 70 4.49 12.85 24.16
N PHE A 71 5.28 13.43 23.27
CA PHE A 71 6.67 13.03 23.00
C PHE A 71 7.61 14.21 23.14
N ILE A 72 8.76 13.98 23.80
CA ILE A 72 9.95 14.84 23.73
C ILE A 72 11.06 14.03 23.07
N ALA A 73 11.42 14.42 21.87
CA ALA A 73 12.39 13.72 21.03
C ALA A 73 13.68 14.54 20.94
N TYR A 74 14.68 14.19 21.75
CA TYR A 74 15.97 14.87 21.80
C TYR A 74 16.84 14.55 20.59
N GLY A 75 17.75 15.45 20.22
CA GLY A 75 18.70 15.25 19.13
C GLY A 75 19.38 16.52 18.67
N THR A 76 20.22 16.41 17.64
CA THR A 76 20.89 17.54 17.00
C THR A 76 19.93 18.22 16.02
N MET A 77 19.37 19.37 16.39
CA MET A 77 18.32 20.04 15.60
C MET A 77 18.82 20.56 14.24
N SER A 78 20.13 20.75 14.05
CA SER A 78 20.70 21.07 12.73
C SER A 78 20.67 19.89 11.74
N GLU A 79 20.54 18.65 12.24
CA GLU A 79 20.42 17.44 11.42
C GLU A 79 18.95 16.98 11.29
N LEU A 80 18.00 17.70 11.91
CA LEU A 80 16.60 17.36 11.94
C LEU A 80 15.98 17.45 10.53
N ARG A 81 15.44 16.36 10.05
CA ARG A 81 14.61 16.36 8.85
C ARG A 81 13.17 16.68 9.22
N SER A 82 12.74 17.85 8.84
CA SER A 82 11.40 18.34 9.13
C SER A 82 10.85 19.12 7.95
N SER A 83 9.76 18.65 7.39
CA SER A 83 9.07 19.33 6.30
C SER A 83 7.58 19.48 6.60
N ILE A 84 6.98 20.55 6.11
CA ILE A 84 5.53 20.71 6.12
C ILE A 84 5.00 19.91 4.95
N ARG A 85 4.13 18.92 5.22
CA ARG A 85 3.55 18.02 4.24
C ARG A 85 2.07 17.80 4.47
N ASN A 86 1.38 17.36 3.43
CA ASN A 86 0.08 16.76 3.61
C ASN A 86 0.22 15.52 4.52
N ARG A 87 -0.92 15.08 5.05
CA ARG A 87 -1.02 13.82 5.78
C ARG A 87 -0.42 12.68 4.97
N ASP A 88 0.32 11.78 5.65
CA ASP A 88 0.97 10.58 5.11
C ASP A 88 2.03 10.83 4.01
N GLU A 89 2.52 12.06 3.89
CA GLU A 89 3.60 12.39 2.95
C GLU A 89 4.96 12.66 3.63
N ALA A 90 5.03 12.66 4.97
CA ALA A 90 6.23 13.00 5.74
C ALA A 90 7.05 11.77 6.22
N TRP A 91 6.89 10.59 5.60
CA TRP A 91 7.60 9.36 5.99
C TRP A 91 9.13 9.42 5.87
N GLN A 92 9.67 10.41 5.15
CA GLN A 92 11.12 10.61 4.99
C GLN A 92 11.70 11.58 6.02
N ASP A 93 10.87 12.12 6.92
CA ASP A 93 11.27 13.04 7.99
C ASP A 93 11.60 12.30 9.30
N ASP A 94 12.05 13.06 10.30
CA ASP A 94 12.06 12.63 11.69
C ASP A 94 10.65 12.69 12.25
N PHE A 95 10.15 11.59 12.79
CA PHE A 95 8.82 11.51 13.35
C PHE A 95 8.74 10.56 14.55
N VAL A 96 7.73 10.75 15.36
CA VAL A 96 7.34 9.89 16.47
C VAL A 96 5.94 9.33 16.24
N MET A 97 5.69 8.14 16.78
CA MET A 97 4.43 7.44 16.54
C MET A 97 4.09 6.50 17.70
N ILE A 98 2.79 6.35 17.96
CA ILE A 98 2.22 5.30 18.80
C ILE A 98 1.48 4.29 17.93
N GLY A 99 1.74 3.00 18.13
CA GLY A 99 0.99 1.89 17.58
C GLY A 99 0.11 1.27 18.67
N LEU A 100 -1.17 1.06 18.35
CA LEU A 100 -2.21 0.58 19.26
C LEU A 100 -2.72 -0.78 18.78
N ASP A 101 -2.51 -1.84 19.56
CA ASP A 101 -3.23 -3.11 19.42
C ASP A 101 -4.48 -3.06 20.31
N THR A 102 -5.57 -2.55 19.74
CA THR A 102 -6.83 -2.30 20.44
C THR A 102 -7.61 -3.57 20.80
N PHE A 103 -7.18 -4.72 20.28
CA PHE A 103 -7.77 -6.05 20.61
C PHE A 103 -6.86 -6.89 21.51
N GLY A 104 -5.59 -6.48 21.71
CA GLY A 104 -4.60 -7.14 22.55
C GLY A 104 -4.11 -8.50 22.03
N ASP A 105 -4.42 -8.87 20.79
CA ASP A 105 -4.13 -10.19 20.21
C ASP A 105 -3.06 -10.19 19.10
N GLY A 106 -2.50 -9.02 18.78
CA GLY A 106 -1.41 -8.86 17.82
C GLY A 106 -1.84 -8.98 16.37
N ARG A 107 -3.13 -8.85 16.05
CA ARG A 107 -3.61 -8.93 14.66
C ARG A 107 -3.15 -7.78 13.78
N PHE A 108 -3.10 -6.59 14.36
CA PHE A 108 -2.58 -5.36 13.73
C PHE A 108 -2.26 -4.28 14.78
N LEU A 109 -1.50 -3.28 14.36
CA LEU A 109 -1.36 -1.99 15.05
C LEU A 109 -2.06 -0.91 14.23
N VAL A 110 -2.87 -0.09 14.90
CA VAL A 110 -3.27 1.22 14.36
C VAL A 110 -2.23 2.22 14.83
N ASN A 111 -1.52 2.82 13.91
CA ASN A 111 -0.43 3.74 14.19
C ASN A 111 -0.89 5.18 13.96
N ALA A 112 -0.54 6.08 14.87
CA ALA A 112 -0.73 7.52 14.76
C ALA A 112 0.52 8.25 15.21
N GLY A 113 0.93 9.28 14.48
CA GLY A 113 2.12 10.05 14.79
C GLY A 113 2.19 11.36 14.04
N ALA A 114 3.28 12.09 14.25
CA ALA A 114 3.57 13.29 13.49
C ALA A 114 5.09 13.52 13.41
N ASN A 115 5.50 14.24 12.36
CA ASN A 115 6.87 14.75 12.26
C ASN A 115 7.07 16.00 13.13
N ALA A 116 8.30 16.50 13.19
CA ALA A 116 8.64 17.68 13.98
C ALA A 116 7.95 18.99 13.50
N ALA A 117 7.41 19.03 12.28
CA ALA A 117 6.61 20.14 11.77
C ALA A 117 5.10 19.99 12.02
N GLY A 118 4.67 18.89 12.67
CA GLY A 118 3.27 18.60 12.97
C GLY A 118 2.49 17.98 11.82
N SER A 119 3.15 17.57 10.72
CA SER A 119 2.51 16.81 9.64
C SER A 119 2.15 15.42 10.13
N GLN A 120 0.88 15.06 10.02
CA GLN A 120 0.32 13.80 10.53
C GLN A 120 0.74 12.60 9.68
N LEU A 121 0.94 11.49 10.37
CA LEU A 121 1.24 10.18 9.80
C LEU A 121 0.37 9.14 10.48
N ASP A 122 -0.37 8.35 9.71
CA ASP A 122 -1.06 7.19 10.23
C ASP A 122 -0.99 6.02 9.24
N MET A 123 -1.10 4.84 9.77
CA MET A 123 -1.09 3.61 8.99
C MET A 123 -1.60 2.45 9.83
N LYS A 124 -1.97 1.37 9.17
CA LYS A 124 -2.25 0.09 9.80
C LYS A 124 -1.14 -0.90 9.47
N LEU A 125 -0.53 -1.50 10.49
CA LEU A 125 0.47 -2.55 10.35
C LEU A 125 -0.13 -3.90 10.73
N THR A 126 -0.16 -4.84 9.81
CA THR A 126 -0.70 -6.19 10.03
C THR A 126 0.30 -7.11 10.74
N ALA A 127 -0.17 -8.24 11.24
CA ALA A 127 0.68 -9.28 11.83
C ALA A 127 1.64 -9.94 10.80
N SER A 128 1.39 -9.83 9.51
CA SER A 128 2.30 -10.26 8.43
C SER A 128 3.44 -9.27 8.19
N GLY A 129 3.37 -8.07 8.77
CA GLY A 129 4.34 -7.00 8.56
C GLY A 129 4.04 -6.16 7.33
N GLU A 130 2.81 -6.22 6.82
CA GLU A 130 2.34 -5.37 5.73
C GLU A 130 1.84 -4.04 6.28
N ASP A 131 2.36 -2.97 5.71
CA ASP A 131 1.94 -1.60 6.00
C ASP A 131 0.80 -1.19 5.06
N ASP A 132 -0.30 -0.68 5.62
CA ASP A 132 -1.35 -0.01 4.88
C ASP A 132 -1.34 1.50 5.21
N PRO A 133 -0.61 2.31 4.42
CA PRO A 133 -0.51 3.76 4.63
C PRO A 133 -1.76 4.52 4.18
N ASN A 134 -2.73 3.84 3.55
CA ASN A 134 -3.99 4.45 3.15
C ASN A 134 -5.08 4.32 4.24
N TYR A 135 -4.77 3.61 5.33
CA TYR A 135 -5.66 3.53 6.48
C TYR A 135 -5.61 4.84 7.27
N ASN A 136 -6.75 5.51 7.41
CA ASN A 136 -6.83 6.82 8.03
C ASN A 136 -7.68 6.79 9.30
N ILE A 137 -7.20 7.46 10.35
CA ILE A 137 -7.95 7.78 11.56
C ILE A 137 -8.03 9.30 11.77
N ASN A 138 -9.11 9.77 12.35
CA ASN A 138 -9.20 11.19 12.70
C ASN A 138 -8.53 11.43 14.08
N PHE A 139 -7.52 12.28 14.13
CA PHE A 139 -6.84 12.69 15.35
C PHE A 139 -6.24 14.09 15.20
N VAL A 140 -5.94 14.73 16.32
CA VAL A 140 -5.30 16.05 16.34
C VAL A 140 -3.83 15.89 16.72
N SER A 141 -2.94 16.61 16.04
CA SER A 141 -1.53 16.71 16.38
C SER A 141 -1.07 18.15 16.49
N LYS A 142 -0.16 18.41 17.40
CA LYS A 142 0.59 19.66 17.54
C LYS A 142 2.05 19.34 17.75
N ALA A 143 2.95 20.17 17.20
CA ALA A 143 4.39 19.99 17.35
C ALA A 143 5.11 21.32 17.46
N SER A 144 6.25 21.33 18.13
CA SER A 144 7.15 22.47 18.21
C SER A 144 8.61 22.01 18.22
N ILE A 145 9.50 22.83 17.68
CA ILE A 145 10.96 22.58 17.65
C ILE A 145 11.60 23.51 18.68
N HIS A 146 12.44 22.92 19.54
CA HIS A 146 13.22 23.59 20.59
C HIS A 146 14.72 23.51 20.24
N GLU A 147 15.58 24.00 21.11
CA GLU A 147 17.03 24.08 20.88
C GLU A 147 17.69 22.67 20.75
N ASP A 148 17.25 21.70 21.56
CA ASP A 148 17.83 20.36 21.68
C ASP A 148 16.83 19.21 21.43
N SER A 149 15.58 19.54 21.11
CA SER A 149 14.51 18.57 20.99
C SER A 149 13.39 19.08 20.09
N TYR A 150 12.51 18.19 19.66
CA TYR A 150 11.18 18.58 19.22
C TYR A 150 10.11 17.86 20.05
N HIS A 151 8.98 18.51 20.23
CA HIS A 151 7.84 17.98 20.97
C HIS A 151 6.70 17.68 20.02
N VAL A 152 5.97 16.62 20.30
CA VAL A 152 4.73 16.25 19.58
C VAL A 152 3.67 15.87 20.61
N GLU A 153 2.48 16.42 20.45
CA GLU A 153 1.29 16.05 21.21
C GLU A 153 0.21 15.53 20.27
N LEU A 154 -0.40 14.41 20.65
CA LEU A 154 -1.48 13.76 19.92
C LEU A 154 -2.70 13.64 20.81
N GLN A 155 -3.90 13.91 20.25
CA GLN A 155 -5.19 13.56 20.82
C GLN A 155 -5.92 12.65 19.84
N ILE A 156 -6.18 11.41 20.25
CA ILE A 156 -6.80 10.37 19.46
C ILE A 156 -8.17 10.04 20.06
N PRO A 157 -9.28 10.48 19.45
CA PRO A 157 -10.62 10.12 19.93
C PRO A 157 -10.82 8.60 19.87
N PHE A 158 -11.41 8.02 20.93
CA PHE A 158 -11.74 6.60 20.90
C PHE A 158 -12.76 6.24 19.82
N SER A 159 -13.58 7.21 19.39
CA SER A 159 -14.48 7.05 18.24
C SER A 159 -13.76 6.81 16.92
N SER A 160 -12.48 7.20 16.80
CA SER A 160 -11.66 6.94 15.61
C SER A 160 -11.06 5.53 15.57
N LEU A 161 -11.21 4.75 16.64
CA LEU A 161 -10.61 3.44 16.81
C LEU A 161 -11.68 2.35 16.89
N GLN A 162 -11.36 1.17 16.38
CA GLN A 162 -12.19 -0.02 16.55
C GLN A 162 -11.63 -0.88 17.68
N PHE A 163 -12.47 -1.23 18.64
CA PHE A 163 -12.10 -2.09 19.77
C PHE A 163 -13.32 -2.79 20.38
N THR A 164 -13.09 -3.90 21.08
CA THR A 164 -14.15 -4.53 21.87
C THR A 164 -14.28 -3.80 23.20
N GLN A 165 -15.44 -3.25 23.48
CA GLN A 165 -15.68 -2.50 24.70
C GLN A 165 -15.94 -3.43 25.88
N PHE A 166 -15.13 -3.29 26.94
CA PHE A 166 -15.30 -3.91 28.26
C PHE A 166 -15.15 -2.84 29.34
N GLU A 167 -15.53 -3.16 30.57
CA GLU A 167 -15.37 -2.29 31.74
C GLU A 167 -13.87 -1.94 31.97
N GLU A 168 -13.01 -2.94 31.77
CA GLU A 168 -11.56 -2.80 31.75
C GLU A 168 -11.04 -3.38 30.45
N MET A 169 -10.22 -2.61 29.74
CA MET A 169 -9.58 -3.01 28.48
C MET A 169 -8.08 -3.01 28.66
N ASP A 170 -7.42 -4.01 28.11
CA ASP A 170 -5.97 -4.15 28.11
C ASP A 170 -5.45 -4.10 26.67
N TRP A 171 -5.00 -2.92 26.27
CA TRP A 171 -4.39 -2.72 24.94
C TRP A 171 -2.89 -2.90 25.03
N LYS A 172 -2.28 -3.35 23.95
CA LYS A 172 -0.83 -3.33 23.81
C LYS A 172 -0.41 -2.13 22.97
N ILE A 173 0.70 -1.51 23.36
CA ILE A 173 1.20 -0.32 22.68
C ILE A 173 2.64 -0.51 22.21
N VAL A 174 2.96 0.09 21.07
CA VAL A 174 4.30 0.20 20.51
C VAL A 174 4.62 1.68 20.31
N LEU A 175 5.70 2.17 20.94
CA LEU A 175 6.20 3.51 20.72
C LEU A 175 7.39 3.45 19.78
N TYR A 176 7.37 4.31 18.78
CA TYR A 176 8.33 4.30 17.70
C TYR A 176 8.84 5.69 17.40
N ARG A 177 10.12 5.80 17.08
CA ARG A 177 10.74 7.00 16.51
C ARG A 177 11.56 6.63 15.28
N SER A 178 11.32 7.34 14.17
CA SER A 178 12.23 7.40 13.04
C SER A 178 13.06 8.67 13.15
N THR A 179 14.36 8.57 13.08
CA THR A 179 15.27 9.72 13.06
C THR A 179 16.43 9.46 12.12
N PHE A 180 17.18 10.51 11.78
CA PHE A 180 18.38 10.38 10.98
C PHE A 180 19.60 10.72 11.82
N VAL A 181 20.63 9.90 11.71
CA VAL A 181 21.91 10.08 12.42
C VAL A 181 23.03 9.85 11.41
N GLY A 182 23.84 10.88 11.15
CA GLY A 182 24.93 10.79 10.16
C GLY A 182 24.49 10.42 8.76
N GLY A 183 23.26 10.81 8.34
CA GLY A 183 22.66 10.48 7.03
C GLY A 183 21.96 9.13 6.98
N ALA A 184 22.10 8.26 7.98
CA ALA A 184 21.41 6.97 8.08
C ALA A 184 20.08 7.12 8.83
N ARG A 185 19.03 6.49 8.34
CA ARG A 185 17.76 6.38 9.04
C ARG A 185 17.93 5.40 10.21
N SER A 186 17.54 5.82 11.40
CA SER A 186 17.50 5.01 12.62
C SER A 186 16.07 4.79 13.06
N GLN A 187 15.69 3.53 13.28
CA GLN A 187 14.38 3.10 13.75
C GLN A 187 14.48 2.66 15.22
N ASN A 188 13.75 3.32 16.07
CA ASN A 188 13.90 3.18 17.52
C ASN A 188 12.57 2.79 18.18
N PHE A 189 12.63 1.90 19.16
CA PHE A 189 11.49 1.35 19.90
C PHE A 189 11.68 1.46 21.42
N GLN A 190 10.58 1.34 22.18
CA GLN A 190 10.66 1.35 23.65
C GLN A 190 11.10 0.00 24.24
N PHE A 191 11.09 -1.08 23.47
CA PHE A 191 11.55 -2.42 23.89
C PHE A 191 12.39 -3.07 22.78
N PRO A 192 13.28 -4.02 23.13
CA PRO A 192 14.08 -4.71 22.14
C PRO A 192 13.21 -5.67 21.32
N LEU A 193 13.31 -5.59 20.00
CA LEU A 193 12.57 -6.44 19.08
C LEU A 193 13.31 -7.76 18.81
N ASN A 194 12.56 -8.84 18.80
CA ASN A 194 13.07 -10.15 18.42
C ASN A 194 12.95 -10.36 16.92
N ARG A 195 14.08 -10.35 16.19
CA ARG A 195 14.13 -10.59 14.74
C ARG A 195 13.73 -12.02 14.34
N ASP A 196 13.68 -12.96 15.29
CA ASP A 196 13.16 -14.31 15.06
C ASP A 196 11.62 -14.38 15.05
N ASN A 197 10.94 -13.28 15.43
CA ASN A 197 9.49 -13.17 15.40
C ASN A 197 9.07 -12.11 14.36
N PRO A 198 8.51 -12.49 13.20
CA PRO A 198 8.12 -11.53 12.17
C PRO A 198 6.88 -10.69 12.53
N CYS A 199 6.13 -11.08 13.54
CA CYS A 199 4.93 -10.38 13.98
C CYS A 199 5.31 -9.24 14.94
N LEU A 200 5.48 -8.01 14.46
CA LEU A 200 5.74 -6.85 15.33
C LEU A 200 4.61 -6.57 16.32
N PRO A 201 3.32 -6.56 15.93
CA PRO A 201 2.22 -6.37 16.88
C PRO A 201 2.21 -7.37 18.03
N CYS A 202 2.69 -8.61 17.79
CA CYS A 202 2.70 -9.66 18.80
C CYS A 202 3.80 -9.49 19.86
N GLN A 203 4.78 -8.59 19.64
CA GLN A 203 5.99 -8.52 20.45
C GLN A 203 5.90 -7.53 21.62
N SER A 204 4.94 -6.60 21.59
CA SER A 204 4.86 -5.56 22.63
C SER A 204 4.63 -6.16 24.01
N PRO A 205 5.52 -5.88 24.98
CA PRO A 205 5.33 -6.21 26.39
C PRO A 205 4.62 -5.07 27.15
N THR A 206 4.34 -3.94 26.49
CA THR A 206 3.81 -2.75 27.13
C THR A 206 2.29 -2.74 27.05
N HIS A 207 1.65 -2.65 28.19
CA HIS A 207 0.20 -2.68 28.35
C HIS A 207 -0.35 -1.30 28.72
N LEU A 208 -1.48 -0.94 28.12
CA LEU A 208 -2.27 0.23 28.45
C LEU A 208 -3.63 -0.23 28.99
N LEU A 209 -3.79 -0.13 30.30
CA LEU A 209 -5.04 -0.50 30.97
C LEU A 209 -6.00 0.70 30.94
N LEU A 210 -7.15 0.51 30.30
CA LEU A 210 -8.17 1.53 30.12
C LEU A 210 -9.42 1.16 30.92
N LYS A 211 -9.93 2.11 31.71
CA LYS A 211 -11.17 1.96 32.51
C LYS A 211 -12.08 3.15 32.28
N GLY A 212 -13.39 2.88 32.23
CA GLY A 212 -14.38 3.95 32.11
C GLY A 212 -14.41 4.66 30.75
N VAL A 213 -13.78 4.08 29.72
CA VAL A 213 -13.80 4.61 28.35
C VAL A 213 -15.20 4.47 27.79
N LYS A 214 -15.67 5.55 27.17
CA LYS A 214 -16.95 5.61 26.47
C LYS A 214 -16.70 5.59 24.97
N SER A 215 -17.11 4.52 24.31
CA SER A 215 -17.14 4.51 22.85
C SER A 215 -18.32 5.38 22.38
N THR A 216 -18.01 6.47 21.69
CA THR A 216 -19.01 7.22 20.95
C THR A 216 -19.13 6.63 19.55
N LYS A 217 -20.36 6.40 19.09
CA LYS A 217 -20.60 5.89 17.74
C LYS A 217 -20.38 7.01 16.74
N ARG A 218 -19.61 6.77 15.70
CA ARG A 218 -19.50 7.68 14.57
C ARG A 218 -20.81 7.69 13.79
N ALA A 219 -21.27 8.87 13.43
CA ALA A 219 -22.30 9.08 12.45
C ALA A 219 -21.83 10.24 11.56
N GLN A 220 -21.37 9.93 10.36
CA GLN A 220 -20.69 10.88 9.49
C GLN A 220 -21.36 10.90 8.13
N LEU A 221 -21.54 12.10 7.58
CA LEU A 221 -21.96 12.32 6.20
C LEU A 221 -20.85 13.02 5.43
N ILE A 222 -20.61 12.58 4.22
CA ILE A 222 -19.56 13.07 3.35
C ILE A 222 -20.15 13.35 1.97
N PRO A 223 -20.87 14.48 1.79
CA PRO A 223 -21.27 14.94 0.47
C PRO A 223 -20.06 15.37 -0.35
N TYR A 224 -20.16 15.18 -1.66
CA TYR A 224 -19.20 15.77 -2.57
C TYR A 224 -19.89 16.40 -3.79
N VAL A 225 -19.20 17.35 -4.40
CA VAL A 225 -19.51 17.93 -5.69
C VAL A 225 -18.27 17.93 -6.57
N PHE A 226 -18.44 17.53 -7.79
CA PHE A 226 -17.42 17.57 -8.84
C PHE A 226 -17.94 18.38 -10.02
N GLY A 227 -17.08 19.22 -10.60
CA GLY A 227 -17.32 19.91 -11.85
C GLY A 227 -16.08 19.81 -12.73
N GLY A 228 -16.25 19.60 -14.01
CA GLY A 228 -15.14 19.50 -14.94
C GLY A 228 -15.53 19.74 -16.37
N GLN A 229 -14.52 20.00 -17.18
CA GLN A 229 -14.63 20.10 -18.63
C GLN A 229 -13.43 19.43 -19.25
N SER A 230 -13.64 18.56 -20.21
CA SER A 230 -12.59 17.88 -20.98
C SER A 230 -12.59 18.36 -22.43
N GLY A 231 -11.50 18.21 -23.11
CA GLY A 231 -11.36 18.43 -24.52
C GLY A 231 -10.38 17.45 -25.15
N ALA A 232 -10.60 17.13 -26.37
CA ALA A 232 -9.74 16.23 -27.15
C ALA A 232 -9.57 16.71 -28.59
N ARG A 233 -8.49 16.27 -29.21
CA ARG A 233 -8.23 16.47 -30.62
C ARG A 233 -8.81 15.29 -31.41
N ASN A 234 -9.76 15.60 -32.31
CA ASN A 234 -10.37 14.64 -33.22
C ASN A 234 -10.14 15.08 -34.65
N ALA A 235 -9.64 14.18 -35.50
CA ALA A 235 -9.39 14.44 -36.92
C ALA A 235 -8.63 15.75 -37.24
N GLY A 236 -7.72 16.17 -36.36
CA GLY A 236 -6.88 17.35 -36.55
C GLY A 236 -7.33 18.59 -35.78
N ASP A 237 -8.61 18.72 -35.41
CA ASP A 237 -9.15 19.86 -34.68
C ASP A 237 -9.28 19.56 -33.17
N PHE A 238 -8.90 20.54 -32.34
CA PHE A 238 -9.08 20.46 -30.90
C PHE A 238 -10.43 21.10 -30.52
N SER A 239 -11.25 20.37 -29.75
CA SER A 239 -12.50 20.89 -29.23
C SER A 239 -12.67 20.56 -27.73
N MET A 240 -13.32 21.50 -27.02
CA MET A 240 -13.74 21.28 -25.63
C MET A 240 -15.15 20.72 -25.63
N ASP A 241 -15.38 19.68 -24.83
CA ASP A 241 -16.72 19.15 -24.52
C ASP A 241 -17.52 20.16 -23.70
N GLY A 242 -18.82 19.95 -23.57
CA GLY A 242 -19.66 20.67 -22.61
C GLY A 242 -19.21 20.40 -21.15
N PRO A 243 -19.45 21.36 -20.25
CA PRO A 243 -19.13 21.14 -18.84
C PRO A 243 -19.94 19.97 -18.28
N ARG A 244 -19.30 19.16 -17.43
CA ARG A 244 -19.90 18.02 -16.73
C ARG A 244 -19.85 18.28 -15.23
N GLY A 245 -20.87 17.82 -14.50
CA GLY A 245 -20.90 17.88 -13.05
C GLY A 245 -21.47 16.60 -12.46
N SER A 246 -21.01 16.23 -11.29
CA SER A 246 -21.59 15.15 -10.51
C SER A 246 -21.69 15.54 -9.04
N VAL A 247 -22.67 14.95 -8.37
CA VAL A 247 -22.85 15.06 -6.94
C VAL A 247 -23.04 13.67 -6.36
N GLY A 248 -22.57 13.48 -5.14
CA GLY A 248 -22.74 12.22 -4.44
C GLY A 248 -22.68 12.41 -2.94
N LEU A 249 -22.95 11.32 -2.24
CA LEU A 249 -23.04 11.28 -0.79
C LEU A 249 -22.53 9.96 -0.29
N SER A 250 -21.60 10.01 0.67
CA SER A 250 -21.23 8.84 1.47
C SER A 250 -21.64 9.07 2.93
N GLY A 251 -22.04 8.00 3.60
CA GLY A 251 -22.35 8.00 5.03
C GLY A 251 -21.63 6.87 5.73
N LEU A 252 -21.00 7.15 6.86
CA LEU A 252 -20.33 6.18 7.73
C LEU A 252 -21.04 6.15 9.08
N PHE A 253 -21.53 4.99 9.48
CA PHE A 253 -22.32 4.78 10.69
C PHE A 253 -21.78 3.62 11.51
N ASP A 254 -21.38 3.86 12.76
CA ASP A 254 -21.03 2.80 13.68
C ASP A 254 -22.30 2.19 14.28
N LEU A 255 -22.62 0.98 13.87
CA LEU A 255 -23.72 0.19 14.43
C LEU A 255 -23.38 -0.28 15.87
N SER A 256 -22.10 -0.59 16.09
CA SER A 256 -21.52 -0.94 17.39
C SER A 256 -20.04 -0.52 17.42
N PRO A 257 -19.35 -0.56 18.57
CA PRO A 257 -17.91 -0.25 18.65
C PRO A 257 -17.01 -1.14 17.76
N THR A 258 -17.54 -2.25 17.25
CA THR A 258 -16.83 -3.20 16.40
C THR A 258 -17.42 -3.34 15.01
N THR A 259 -18.51 -2.63 14.71
CA THR A 259 -19.23 -2.80 13.45
C THR A 259 -19.58 -1.46 12.83
N SER A 260 -19.09 -1.21 11.64
CA SER A 260 -19.39 -0.02 10.84
C SER A 260 -20.16 -0.38 9.58
N LEU A 261 -21.06 0.49 9.17
CA LEU A 261 -21.79 0.47 7.90
C LEU A 261 -21.45 1.72 7.15
N GLU A 262 -20.96 1.57 5.94
CA GLU A 262 -20.73 2.66 5.01
C GLU A 262 -21.66 2.51 3.80
N VAL A 263 -22.34 3.57 3.44
CA VAL A 263 -23.27 3.61 2.28
C VAL A 263 -22.88 4.77 1.40
N ALA A 264 -22.81 4.56 0.12
CA ALA A 264 -22.45 5.60 -0.83
C ALA A 264 -23.39 5.61 -2.04
N PHE A 265 -23.83 6.80 -2.41
CA PHE A 265 -24.58 7.08 -3.62
C PHE A 265 -23.73 7.92 -4.55
N ASN A 266 -23.57 7.44 -5.80
CA ASN A 266 -22.71 8.05 -6.79
C ASN A 266 -21.35 8.49 -6.16
N PRO A 267 -20.64 7.57 -5.48
CA PRO A 267 -19.41 7.92 -4.80
C PRO A 267 -18.39 8.44 -5.81
N ASP A 268 -17.62 9.44 -5.38
CA ASP A 268 -16.58 9.98 -6.23
C ASP A 268 -15.38 9.03 -6.29
N PHE A 269 -15.25 8.36 -7.41
CA PHE A 269 -14.10 7.55 -7.76
C PHE A 269 -13.20 8.22 -8.82
N SER A 270 -13.41 9.51 -9.08
CA SER A 270 -12.51 10.26 -9.95
C SER A 270 -11.09 10.28 -9.38
N GLN A 271 -10.15 9.76 -10.14
CA GLN A 271 -8.74 9.84 -9.78
C GLN A 271 -8.21 11.21 -10.22
N VAL A 272 -8.11 12.11 -9.25
CA VAL A 272 -7.57 13.46 -9.48
C VAL A 272 -6.05 13.41 -9.69
N GLU A 273 -5.37 12.45 -9.08
CA GLU A 273 -3.92 12.27 -9.24
C GLU A 273 -3.63 11.28 -10.36
N ALA A 274 -2.90 11.74 -11.38
CA ALA A 274 -2.45 10.88 -12.48
C ALA A 274 -1.54 9.76 -11.96
N ASP A 275 -1.84 8.52 -12.33
CA ASP A 275 -0.94 7.39 -12.09
C ASP A 275 0.40 7.61 -12.81
N VAL A 276 1.46 7.02 -12.27
CA VAL A 276 2.80 7.10 -12.89
C VAL A 276 2.80 6.20 -14.11
N SER A 277 3.15 6.74 -15.29
CA SER A 277 3.31 5.94 -16.50
C SER A 277 4.33 4.84 -16.32
N GLN A 278 4.00 3.65 -16.80
CA GLN A 278 4.88 2.48 -16.78
C GLN A 278 5.40 2.19 -18.19
N ILE A 279 6.59 1.61 -18.29
CA ILE A 279 7.13 1.14 -19.58
C ILE A 279 6.43 -0.17 -19.90
N THR A 280 5.59 -0.17 -20.95
CA THR A 280 4.78 -1.32 -21.36
C THR A 280 5.19 -1.91 -22.70
N VAL A 281 6.24 -1.40 -23.32
CA VAL A 281 6.66 -1.75 -24.68
C VAL A 281 6.92 -3.25 -24.90
N ASN A 282 7.32 -3.99 -23.86
CA ASN A 282 7.54 -5.44 -23.93
C ASN A 282 6.74 -6.18 -22.85
N ASN A 283 5.49 -5.76 -22.61
CA ASN A 283 4.59 -6.37 -21.63
C ASN A 283 3.31 -6.86 -22.31
N THR A 284 2.99 -8.13 -22.15
CA THR A 284 1.81 -8.77 -22.73
C THR A 284 0.65 -8.92 -21.73
N PHE A 285 0.89 -8.63 -20.44
CA PHE A 285 -0.11 -8.80 -19.39
C PHE A 285 -0.63 -7.46 -18.87
N ALA A 286 -1.89 -7.43 -18.44
CA ALA A 286 -2.46 -6.29 -17.75
C ALA A 286 -1.68 -5.97 -16.45
N ILE A 287 -1.64 -4.69 -16.08
CA ILE A 287 -0.92 -4.18 -14.93
C ILE A 287 -1.93 -3.76 -13.86
N ALA A 288 -1.72 -4.21 -12.62
CA ALA A 288 -2.49 -3.77 -11.47
C ALA A 288 -2.01 -2.40 -10.97
N PHE A 289 -2.96 -1.55 -10.56
CA PHE A 289 -2.69 -0.27 -9.94
C PHE A 289 -3.13 -0.30 -8.47
N PRO A 290 -2.40 0.36 -7.55
CA PRO A 290 -2.78 0.40 -6.15
C PRO A 290 -4.12 1.14 -5.96
N GLU A 291 -4.89 0.73 -4.93
CA GLU A 291 -6.13 1.43 -4.57
C GLU A 291 -5.79 2.77 -3.89
N ARG A 292 -6.47 3.84 -4.31
CA ARG A 292 -6.31 5.20 -3.77
C ARG A 292 -7.62 5.83 -3.32
N ARG A 293 -8.75 5.19 -3.64
CA ARG A 293 -10.07 5.70 -3.33
C ARG A 293 -10.39 5.47 -1.85
N PRO A 294 -10.66 6.53 -1.05
CA PRO A 294 -10.83 6.40 0.42
C PRO A 294 -11.90 5.40 0.85
N TYR A 295 -12.97 5.29 0.07
CA TYR A 295 -14.07 4.34 0.34
C TYR A 295 -13.59 2.88 0.48
N PHE A 296 -12.56 2.46 -0.25
CA PHE A 296 -12.07 1.07 -0.21
C PHE A 296 -10.94 0.85 0.81
N ASN A 297 -10.41 1.92 1.42
CA ASN A 297 -9.27 1.80 2.34
C ASN A 297 -9.65 1.13 3.67
N GLU A 298 -10.81 1.49 4.25
CA GLU A 298 -11.27 0.85 5.50
C GLU A 298 -11.67 -0.61 5.23
N GLY A 299 -11.04 -1.56 5.94
CA GLY A 299 -11.25 -2.98 5.79
C GLY A 299 -10.51 -3.64 4.63
N ASN A 300 -9.65 -2.93 3.91
CA ASN A 300 -8.86 -3.48 2.79
C ASN A 300 -8.03 -4.70 3.22
N ASP A 301 -7.44 -4.67 4.42
CA ASP A 301 -6.69 -5.79 5.00
C ASP A 301 -7.51 -7.08 5.19
N LEU A 302 -8.84 -6.99 5.21
CA LEU A 302 -9.72 -8.16 5.29
C LEU A 302 -9.88 -8.87 3.95
N ILE A 303 -9.90 -8.11 2.85
CA ILE A 303 -10.16 -8.64 1.50
C ILE A 303 -8.89 -8.93 0.71
N GLN A 304 -7.73 -8.54 1.21
CA GLN A 304 -6.45 -8.93 0.64
C GLN A 304 -6.21 -10.43 0.83
N THR A 305 -5.92 -11.13 -0.25
CA THR A 305 -5.56 -12.54 -0.28
C THR A 305 -4.27 -12.72 -1.06
N GLU A 306 -3.57 -13.84 -0.85
CA GLU A 306 -2.29 -14.15 -1.53
C GLU A 306 -2.44 -14.22 -3.06
N LEU A 307 -3.63 -14.59 -3.56
CA LEU A 307 -3.91 -14.77 -4.99
C LEU A 307 -4.69 -13.59 -5.61
N SER A 308 -4.77 -12.44 -4.90
CA SER A 308 -5.47 -11.24 -5.40
C SER A 308 -6.89 -11.52 -5.90
N THR A 309 -7.61 -12.40 -5.18
CA THR A 309 -8.98 -12.83 -5.52
C THR A 309 -9.99 -11.68 -5.44
N VAL A 310 -9.63 -10.60 -4.74
CA VAL A 310 -10.34 -9.32 -4.73
C VAL A 310 -9.41 -8.20 -5.18
N TYR A 311 -9.91 -7.38 -6.11
CA TYR A 311 -9.28 -6.18 -6.60
C TYR A 311 -10.34 -5.07 -6.67
N THR A 312 -10.28 -4.12 -5.77
CA THR A 312 -11.33 -3.11 -5.58
C THR A 312 -11.53 -2.21 -6.80
N ARG A 313 -10.48 -2.00 -7.62
CA ARG A 313 -10.58 -1.26 -8.89
C ARG A 313 -11.37 -2.02 -9.97
N ALA A 314 -11.71 -3.29 -9.77
CA ALA A 314 -12.69 -3.98 -10.60
C ALA A 314 -14.11 -3.39 -10.45
N ILE A 315 -14.41 -2.67 -9.36
CA ILE A 315 -15.59 -1.82 -9.19
C ILE A 315 -15.17 -0.40 -9.58
N ASN A 316 -15.63 0.07 -10.74
CA ASN A 316 -15.08 1.26 -11.39
C ASN A 316 -15.94 2.52 -11.17
N GLN A 317 -17.20 2.50 -11.54
CA GLN A 317 -18.14 3.63 -11.48
C GLN A 317 -19.47 3.23 -10.82
N PRO A 318 -19.48 2.93 -9.52
CA PRO A 318 -20.72 2.53 -8.87
C PRO A 318 -21.66 3.71 -8.65
N ILE A 319 -22.92 3.56 -9.04
CA ILE A 319 -24.00 4.49 -8.66
C ILE A 319 -24.37 4.33 -7.20
N PHE A 320 -24.29 3.09 -6.69
CA PHE A 320 -24.61 2.75 -5.33
C PHE A 320 -23.59 1.73 -4.82
N SER A 321 -23.17 1.90 -3.58
CA SER A 321 -22.44 0.87 -2.86
C SER A 321 -22.76 0.88 -1.37
N SER A 322 -22.64 -0.27 -0.74
CA SER A 322 -22.80 -0.45 0.70
C SER A 322 -21.74 -1.41 1.20
N LYS A 323 -21.09 -1.06 2.31
CA LYS A 323 -20.01 -1.83 2.89
C LYS A 323 -20.22 -1.97 4.40
N LEU A 324 -20.24 -3.20 4.90
CA LEU A 324 -20.32 -3.53 6.31
C LEU A 324 -19.01 -4.17 6.75
N ILE A 325 -18.42 -3.64 7.80
CA ILE A 325 -17.20 -4.15 8.42
C ILE A 325 -17.50 -4.46 9.88
N ALA A 326 -17.27 -5.71 10.29
CA ALA A 326 -17.39 -6.12 11.69
C ALA A 326 -16.07 -6.74 12.16
N GLN A 327 -15.48 -6.18 13.21
CA GLN A 327 -14.19 -6.59 13.77
C GLN A 327 -14.36 -7.03 15.24
N GLY A 328 -14.90 -8.22 15.44
CA GLY A 328 -15.00 -8.81 16.77
C GLY A 328 -13.68 -9.44 17.26
N ALA A 329 -13.61 -9.78 18.55
CA ALA A 329 -12.40 -10.35 19.16
C ALA A 329 -11.90 -11.65 18.47
N LYS A 330 -12.79 -12.47 17.95
CA LYS A 330 -12.42 -13.76 17.32
C LYS A 330 -12.83 -13.87 15.86
N GLN A 331 -13.67 -12.97 15.37
CA GLN A 331 -14.19 -13.04 14.01
C GLN A 331 -14.23 -11.65 13.40
N ARG A 332 -13.80 -11.59 12.15
CA ARG A 332 -13.81 -10.39 11.31
C ARG A 332 -14.68 -10.69 10.10
N THR A 333 -15.49 -9.74 9.69
CA THR A 333 -16.38 -9.89 8.53
C THR A 333 -16.39 -8.61 7.74
N TYR A 334 -16.36 -8.75 6.43
CA TYR A 334 -16.48 -7.69 5.43
C TYR A 334 -17.54 -8.10 4.43
N TRP A 335 -18.47 -7.22 4.15
CA TRP A 335 -19.45 -7.41 3.10
C TRP A 335 -19.64 -6.12 2.33
N LEU A 336 -19.36 -6.15 1.04
CA LEU A 336 -19.53 -5.04 0.13
C LEU A 336 -20.49 -5.45 -0.98
N THR A 337 -21.40 -4.55 -1.34
CA THR A 337 -22.23 -4.65 -2.54
C THR A 337 -22.16 -3.35 -3.31
N ALA A 338 -22.16 -3.42 -4.64
CA ALA A 338 -22.13 -2.25 -5.51
C ALA A 338 -22.92 -2.50 -6.80
N TYR A 339 -23.55 -1.46 -7.31
CA TYR A 339 -24.07 -1.43 -8.68
C TYR A 339 -23.17 -0.50 -9.49
N ASP A 340 -22.44 -1.07 -10.43
CA ASP A 340 -21.39 -0.43 -11.23
C ASP A 340 -21.89 -0.17 -12.64
N GLU A 341 -21.75 1.06 -13.15
CA GLU A 341 -22.24 1.42 -14.51
C GLU A 341 -21.29 0.91 -15.60
N VAL A 342 -19.98 0.93 -15.31
CA VAL A 342 -18.94 0.53 -16.25
C VAL A 342 -17.97 -0.38 -15.53
N SER A 343 -17.98 -1.65 -15.91
CA SER A 343 -17.20 -2.69 -15.25
C SER A 343 -15.98 -3.07 -16.08
N PRO A 344 -14.76 -3.02 -15.55
CA PRO A 344 -13.59 -3.59 -16.22
C PRO A 344 -13.81 -5.10 -16.43
N TYR A 345 -13.47 -5.60 -17.62
CA TYR A 345 -13.55 -7.01 -17.96
C TYR A 345 -12.17 -7.50 -18.39
N LEU A 346 -11.66 -8.55 -17.73
CA LEU A 346 -10.36 -9.15 -18.00
C LEU A 346 -10.53 -10.62 -18.34
N ILE A 347 -9.92 -11.07 -19.44
CA ILE A 347 -9.79 -12.49 -19.78
C ILE A 347 -8.30 -12.85 -19.67
N PRO A 348 -7.90 -13.60 -18.63
CA PRO A 348 -6.53 -14.06 -18.50
C PRO A 348 -6.25 -15.20 -19.49
N SER A 349 -5.05 -15.21 -20.04
CA SER A 349 -4.56 -16.35 -20.79
C SER A 349 -3.15 -16.74 -20.38
N ARG A 350 -2.61 -17.79 -20.98
CA ARG A 350 -1.25 -18.25 -20.72
C ARG A 350 -0.21 -17.20 -21.08
N TYR A 351 -0.41 -16.39 -22.12
CA TYR A 351 0.61 -15.50 -22.68
C TYR A 351 0.23 -14.03 -22.70
N THR A 352 -1.05 -13.71 -22.54
CA THR A 352 -1.53 -12.33 -22.58
C THR A 352 -2.80 -12.14 -21.76
N THR A 353 -3.16 -10.91 -21.49
CA THR A 353 -4.43 -10.53 -20.87
C THR A 353 -5.25 -9.72 -21.88
N TYR A 354 -6.48 -10.12 -22.14
CA TYR A 354 -7.42 -9.32 -22.89
C TYR A 354 -8.22 -8.43 -21.92
N THR A 355 -8.37 -7.17 -22.27
CA THR A 355 -9.06 -6.19 -21.41
C THR A 355 -10.08 -5.41 -22.22
N ALA A 356 -11.25 -5.17 -21.65
CA ALA A 356 -12.29 -4.31 -22.23
C ALA A 356 -13.02 -3.54 -21.13
N GLU A 357 -13.74 -2.49 -21.56
CA GLU A 357 -14.78 -1.88 -20.75
C GLU A 357 -16.08 -2.66 -20.96
N GLY A 358 -16.58 -3.28 -19.90
CA GLY A 358 -17.85 -3.98 -19.90
C GLY A 358 -19.02 -3.09 -19.51
N GLY A 359 -20.22 -3.63 -19.60
CA GLY A 359 -21.45 -2.93 -19.23
C GLY A 359 -21.68 -2.84 -17.73
N ALA A 360 -22.88 -2.37 -17.39
CA ALA A 360 -23.30 -2.28 -16.00
C ALA A 360 -23.38 -3.66 -15.32
N SER A 361 -23.03 -3.71 -14.04
CA SER A 361 -23.07 -4.95 -13.27
C SER A 361 -23.42 -4.71 -11.79
N TYR A 362 -23.99 -5.73 -11.16
CA TYR A 362 -24.07 -5.85 -9.73
C TYR A 362 -22.89 -6.66 -9.20
N ALA A 363 -22.18 -6.13 -8.22
CA ALA A 363 -21.03 -6.76 -7.58
C ALA A 363 -21.29 -7.02 -6.10
N SER A 364 -20.82 -8.14 -5.57
CA SER A 364 -20.87 -8.46 -4.14
C SER A 364 -19.61 -9.19 -3.72
N ILE A 365 -19.03 -8.76 -2.59
CA ILE A 365 -17.84 -9.35 -1.97
C ILE A 365 -18.22 -9.65 -0.52
N PHE A 366 -18.17 -10.91 -0.14
CA PHE A 366 -18.34 -11.34 1.24
C PHE A 366 -17.08 -12.03 1.73
N ARG A 367 -16.56 -11.58 2.84
CA ARG A 367 -15.37 -12.14 3.49
C ARG A 367 -15.65 -12.34 4.97
N THR A 368 -15.28 -13.50 5.50
CA THR A 368 -15.25 -13.72 6.95
C THR A 368 -13.97 -14.45 7.33
N GLN A 369 -13.39 -14.06 8.46
CA GLN A 369 -12.11 -14.60 8.94
C GLN A 369 -12.21 -14.86 10.44
N ARG A 370 -11.86 -16.07 10.83
CA ARG A 370 -11.73 -16.45 12.22
C ARG A 370 -10.29 -16.32 12.66
N MET A 371 -10.10 -15.58 13.74
CA MET A 371 -8.79 -15.37 14.36
C MET A 371 -8.55 -16.40 15.46
N PHE A 372 -7.35 -16.92 15.55
CA PHE A 372 -6.86 -17.82 16.57
C PHE A 372 -5.67 -17.20 17.31
N LYS A 373 -5.13 -17.91 18.30
CA LYS A 373 -3.91 -17.47 19.00
C LYS A 373 -2.74 -17.30 18.03
N ASN A 374 -1.77 -16.45 18.39
CA ASN A 374 -0.57 -16.11 17.61
C ASN A 374 -0.91 -15.54 16.22
N SER A 375 -2.00 -14.78 16.11
CA SER A 375 -2.47 -14.19 14.85
C SER A 375 -2.63 -15.23 13.71
N SER A 376 -2.89 -16.48 14.04
CA SER A 376 -3.31 -17.50 13.07
C SER A 376 -4.75 -17.25 12.65
N SER A 377 -5.09 -17.60 11.41
CA SER A 377 -6.42 -17.31 10.86
C SER A 377 -6.92 -18.40 9.92
N LEU A 378 -8.24 -18.47 9.78
CA LEU A 378 -8.93 -19.24 8.77
C LEU A 378 -10.02 -18.36 8.17
N GLY A 379 -10.04 -18.24 6.85
CA GLY A 379 -10.89 -17.34 6.10
C GLY A 379 -11.76 -18.04 5.07
N PHE A 380 -12.93 -17.45 4.82
CA PHE A 380 -13.84 -17.78 3.73
C PHE A 380 -14.11 -16.51 2.92
N LEU A 381 -14.01 -16.60 1.60
CA LEU A 381 -14.28 -15.53 0.65
C LEU A 381 -15.34 -15.99 -0.36
N SER A 382 -16.26 -15.09 -0.71
CA SER A 382 -17.18 -15.29 -1.81
C SER A 382 -17.36 -13.98 -2.58
N THR A 383 -17.14 -14.01 -3.90
CA THR A 383 -17.35 -12.87 -4.78
C THR A 383 -18.32 -13.21 -5.88
N HIS A 384 -19.19 -12.27 -6.21
CA HIS A 384 -20.24 -12.44 -7.23
C HIS A 384 -20.34 -11.19 -8.09
N ARG A 385 -20.40 -11.36 -9.41
CA ARG A 385 -20.71 -10.31 -10.38
C ARG A 385 -21.80 -10.79 -11.32
N PHE A 386 -22.79 -9.96 -11.57
CA PHE A 386 -23.87 -10.18 -12.51
C PHE A 386 -23.93 -9.01 -13.47
N PHE A 387 -23.74 -9.26 -14.76
CA PHE A 387 -23.80 -8.23 -15.79
C PHE A 387 -25.23 -8.00 -16.25
N SER A 388 -25.60 -6.75 -16.50
CA SER A 388 -26.95 -6.38 -16.95
C SER A 388 -27.28 -6.93 -18.35
N GLN A 389 -26.25 -7.19 -19.17
CA GLN A 389 -26.37 -7.79 -20.51
C GLN A 389 -26.39 -9.33 -20.50
N GLY A 390 -26.61 -9.92 -19.34
CA GLY A 390 -26.44 -11.35 -19.12
C GLY A 390 -25.02 -11.70 -18.76
N GLY A 391 -24.82 -12.94 -18.35
CA GLY A 391 -23.52 -13.39 -17.83
C GLY A 391 -23.34 -13.13 -16.35
N SER A 392 -22.48 -13.93 -15.73
CA SER A 392 -22.16 -13.85 -14.32
C SER A 392 -20.81 -14.47 -14.02
N GLY A 393 -20.20 -14.05 -12.93
CA GLY A 393 -18.97 -14.65 -12.44
C GLY A 393 -18.97 -14.77 -10.93
N HIS A 394 -18.55 -15.93 -10.46
CA HIS A 394 -18.57 -16.31 -9.05
C HIS A 394 -17.21 -16.88 -8.66
N THR A 395 -16.67 -16.45 -7.51
CA THR A 395 -15.48 -17.07 -6.94
C THR A 395 -15.75 -17.37 -5.48
N ILE A 396 -15.46 -18.61 -5.06
CA ILE A 396 -15.55 -19.05 -3.67
C ILE A 396 -14.16 -19.49 -3.24
N GLY A 397 -13.68 -18.96 -2.11
CA GLY A 397 -12.34 -19.19 -1.60
C GLY A 397 -12.30 -19.59 -0.14
N LEU A 398 -11.29 -20.39 0.19
CA LEU A 398 -10.87 -20.72 1.55
C LEU A 398 -9.38 -20.43 1.68
N ASP A 399 -8.98 -19.79 2.75
CA ASP A 399 -7.58 -19.51 3.05
C ASP A 399 -7.29 -19.67 4.53
N GLY A 400 -6.05 -19.85 4.87
CA GLY A 400 -5.62 -19.92 6.25
C GLY A 400 -4.13 -19.69 6.41
N THR A 401 -3.79 -19.10 7.55
CA THR A 401 -2.40 -18.89 7.98
C THR A 401 -2.24 -19.46 9.38
N TYR A 402 -1.27 -20.32 9.56
CA TYR A 402 -0.89 -20.84 10.86
C TYR A 402 0.52 -20.38 11.23
N ARG A 403 0.62 -19.61 12.32
CA ARG A 403 1.90 -19.14 12.88
C ARG A 403 2.31 -20.06 14.01
N PHE A 404 3.38 -20.80 13.78
CA PHE A 404 3.97 -21.62 14.82
C PHE A 404 4.56 -20.72 15.94
N PRO A 405 4.66 -21.20 17.18
CA PRO A 405 5.09 -20.37 18.31
C PRO A 405 6.50 -19.76 18.21
N LYS A 406 7.25 -19.99 17.16
CA LYS A 406 8.60 -19.47 16.99
C LYS A 406 8.75 -18.81 15.61
N THR A 407 9.33 -19.51 14.66
CA THR A 407 9.91 -18.92 13.45
C THR A 407 9.22 -19.33 12.16
N TYR A 408 8.29 -20.28 12.23
CA TYR A 408 7.64 -20.83 11.05
C TYR A 408 6.24 -20.24 10.86
N THR A 409 5.89 -20.05 9.59
CA THR A 409 4.52 -19.71 9.16
C THR A 409 4.15 -20.63 8.00
N ALA A 410 3.01 -21.30 8.09
CA ALA A 410 2.43 -22.07 6.99
C ALA A 410 1.11 -21.42 6.56
N GLY A 411 0.81 -21.43 5.28
CA GLY A 411 -0.45 -20.93 4.78
C GLY A 411 -0.91 -21.66 3.53
N PHE A 412 -2.20 -21.48 3.26
CA PHE A 412 -2.85 -21.96 2.04
C PHE A 412 -3.94 -21.01 1.60
N GLU A 413 -4.22 -21.02 0.31
CA GLU A 413 -5.40 -20.42 -0.31
C GLU A 413 -5.91 -21.37 -1.40
N TYR A 414 -7.21 -21.56 -1.48
CA TYR A 414 -7.88 -22.30 -2.56
C TYR A 414 -9.10 -21.52 -3.02
N ASN A 415 -9.23 -21.31 -4.33
CA ASN A 415 -10.35 -20.63 -4.94
C ASN A 415 -10.93 -21.47 -6.08
N GLN A 416 -12.27 -21.52 -6.14
CA GLN A 416 -13.04 -22.09 -7.23
C GLN A 416 -13.79 -20.97 -7.93
N SER A 417 -13.64 -20.83 -9.25
CA SER A 417 -14.39 -19.88 -10.07
C SER A 417 -15.37 -20.60 -11.00
N ILE A 418 -16.52 -19.98 -11.20
CA ILE A 418 -17.54 -20.34 -12.20
C ILE A 418 -17.87 -19.05 -12.91
N HIS A 419 -17.67 -19.01 -14.21
CA HIS A 419 -17.88 -17.86 -15.04
C HIS A 419 -18.78 -18.22 -16.22
N HIS A 420 -19.88 -17.48 -16.39
CA HIS A 420 -20.75 -17.52 -17.54
C HIS A 420 -20.63 -16.19 -18.27
N GLU A 421 -20.12 -16.18 -19.48
CA GLU A 421 -19.87 -14.96 -20.25
C GLU A 421 -21.15 -14.24 -20.61
N PRO A 422 -21.14 -12.89 -20.63
CA PRO A 422 -22.22 -12.16 -21.33
C PRO A 422 -22.12 -12.38 -22.84
N THR A 423 -23.22 -12.26 -23.54
CA THR A 423 -23.20 -12.16 -25.01
C THR A 423 -23.06 -10.70 -25.39
N ALA A 424 -21.82 -10.26 -25.75
CA ALA A 424 -21.51 -8.85 -25.95
C ALA A 424 -20.32 -8.66 -26.91
N ASP A 425 -20.31 -7.55 -27.63
CA ASP A 425 -19.28 -7.20 -28.63
C ASP A 425 -18.07 -6.45 -28.00
N TRP A 426 -17.71 -6.77 -26.75
CA TRP A 426 -16.58 -6.12 -26.09
C TRP A 426 -15.24 -6.58 -26.63
N PHE A 427 -15.19 -7.80 -27.18
CA PHE A 427 -14.05 -8.34 -27.89
C PHE A 427 -14.51 -8.86 -29.27
N THR A 428 -13.68 -8.60 -30.30
CA THR A 428 -13.90 -9.03 -31.68
C THR A 428 -12.58 -9.54 -32.25
N THR A 429 -11.94 -10.46 -31.54
CA THR A 429 -10.57 -10.92 -31.86
C THR A 429 -10.59 -12.18 -32.73
N GLY A 430 -11.64 -13.00 -32.68
CA GLY A 430 -11.71 -14.32 -33.26
C GLY A 430 -10.74 -15.34 -32.67
N GLN A 431 -10.06 -15.00 -31.58
CA GLN A 431 -9.05 -15.87 -30.95
C GLN A 431 -9.70 -16.90 -30.02
N ARG A 432 -8.99 -17.99 -29.77
CA ARG A 432 -9.42 -19.07 -28.87
C ARG A 432 -8.36 -19.38 -27.83
N ILE A 433 -8.82 -19.62 -26.60
CA ILE A 433 -8.00 -20.00 -25.46
C ILE A 433 -8.52 -21.33 -24.92
N GLY A 434 -7.73 -22.41 -25.04
CA GLY A 434 -8.08 -23.71 -24.47
C GLY A 434 -9.43 -24.29 -24.95
N GLY A 435 -9.87 -23.93 -26.16
CA GLY A 435 -11.11 -24.41 -26.73
C GLY A 435 -12.29 -23.41 -26.65
N TYR A 436 -12.20 -22.38 -25.81
CA TYR A 436 -13.17 -21.29 -25.69
C TYR A 436 -12.81 -20.09 -26.56
N THR A 437 -13.78 -19.28 -26.94
CA THR A 437 -13.54 -18.05 -27.70
C THR A 437 -13.18 -16.91 -26.77
N VAL A 438 -12.37 -15.95 -27.23
CA VAL A 438 -12.17 -14.67 -26.53
C VAL A 438 -13.36 -13.73 -26.74
N ASP A 439 -14.04 -13.89 -27.88
CA ASP A 439 -15.25 -13.16 -28.23
C ASP A 439 -16.41 -13.70 -27.36
N LEU A 440 -17.11 -12.81 -26.67
CA LEU A 440 -18.08 -13.15 -25.65
C LEU A 440 -19.40 -13.66 -26.29
N ASP A 441 -19.57 -14.96 -26.36
CA ASP A 441 -20.70 -15.64 -26.99
C ASP A 441 -21.59 -16.46 -26.03
N GLY A 442 -21.35 -16.31 -24.71
CA GLY A 442 -22.16 -16.94 -23.66
C GLY A 442 -21.62 -18.27 -23.17
N GLU A 443 -20.34 -18.56 -23.37
CA GLU A 443 -19.70 -19.79 -22.91
C GLU A 443 -19.63 -19.83 -21.36
N THR A 444 -19.59 -21.04 -20.79
CA THR A 444 -19.45 -21.25 -19.35
C THR A 444 -18.10 -21.90 -19.04
N GLN A 445 -17.32 -21.27 -18.21
CA GLN A 445 -16.00 -21.71 -17.82
C GLN A 445 -15.92 -21.99 -16.32
N ASN A 446 -15.18 -23.04 -15.95
CA ASN A 446 -14.93 -23.42 -14.57
C ASN A 446 -13.44 -23.51 -14.34
N GLY A 447 -12.94 -22.88 -13.28
CA GLY A 447 -11.53 -22.88 -12.96
C GLY A 447 -11.25 -22.96 -11.47
N ALA A 448 -10.05 -23.36 -11.13
CA ALA A 448 -9.56 -23.42 -9.76
C ALA A 448 -8.16 -22.82 -9.65
N SER A 449 -7.87 -22.20 -8.53
CA SER A 449 -6.51 -21.81 -8.15
C SER A 449 -6.19 -22.21 -6.72
N GLY A 450 -4.93 -22.49 -6.45
CA GLY A 450 -4.49 -22.88 -5.12
C GLY A 450 -3.04 -22.50 -4.85
N LEU A 451 -2.77 -22.13 -3.60
CA LEU A 451 -1.44 -21.83 -3.10
C LEU A 451 -1.24 -22.54 -1.77
N VAL A 452 -0.06 -23.11 -1.57
CA VAL A 452 0.43 -23.56 -0.27
C VAL A 452 1.84 -23.04 -0.05
N TYR A 453 2.17 -22.65 1.17
CA TYR A 453 3.51 -22.20 1.48
C TYR A 453 3.93 -22.54 2.92
N LEU A 454 5.25 -22.63 3.09
CA LEU A 454 5.92 -22.72 4.37
C LEU A 454 7.10 -21.74 4.36
N ALA A 455 7.12 -20.83 5.34
CA ALA A 455 8.19 -19.87 5.52
C ALA A 455 8.82 -20.02 6.90
N ARG A 456 10.14 -19.83 6.97
CA ARG A 456 10.93 -19.72 8.20
C ARG A 456 11.62 -18.38 8.21
N ASN A 457 11.34 -17.57 9.24
CA ASN A 457 11.96 -16.28 9.41
C ASN A 457 12.70 -16.24 10.74
N THR A 458 14.00 -15.97 10.68
CA THR A 458 14.86 -15.78 11.84
C THR A 458 15.75 -14.56 11.62
N ARG A 459 16.45 -14.12 12.67
CA ARG A 459 17.37 -12.99 12.61
C ARG A 459 18.35 -13.08 11.43
N ASN A 460 18.94 -14.26 11.22
CA ASN A 460 19.96 -14.44 10.19
C ASN A 460 19.47 -15.24 8.97
N TRP A 461 18.43 -16.07 9.10
CA TRP A 461 17.99 -16.96 8.04
C TRP A 461 16.54 -16.76 7.69
N ASN A 462 16.28 -16.49 6.42
CA ASN A 462 14.93 -16.43 5.85
C ASN A 462 14.82 -17.47 4.75
N SER A 463 13.91 -18.41 4.88
CA SER A 463 13.72 -19.49 3.91
C SER A 463 12.24 -19.69 3.64
N GLY A 464 11.90 -20.03 2.42
CA GLY A 464 10.51 -20.29 2.04
C GLY A 464 10.41 -21.25 0.87
N ILE A 465 9.35 -22.04 0.91
CA ILE A 465 8.85 -22.83 -0.20
C ILE A 465 7.41 -22.50 -0.44
N SER A 466 7.02 -22.28 -1.68
CA SER A 466 5.62 -22.15 -2.06
C SER A 466 5.35 -22.92 -3.36
N PHE A 467 4.15 -23.48 -3.42
CA PHE A 467 3.62 -24.09 -4.64
C PHE A 467 2.27 -23.45 -4.94
N PHE A 468 2.15 -22.92 -6.14
CA PHE A 468 0.97 -22.31 -6.69
C PHE A 468 0.50 -23.09 -7.91
N SER A 469 -0.82 -23.22 -8.09
CA SER A 469 -1.42 -23.81 -9.28
C SER A 469 -2.68 -23.05 -9.67
N MET A 470 -2.84 -22.75 -10.95
CA MET A 470 -4.02 -22.08 -11.52
C MET A 470 -4.41 -22.75 -12.82
N SER A 471 -5.66 -23.19 -12.93
CA SER A 471 -6.18 -23.86 -14.11
C SER A 471 -6.33 -22.93 -15.32
N PRO A 472 -6.43 -23.46 -16.56
CA PRO A 472 -6.54 -22.66 -17.79
C PRO A 472 -7.77 -21.73 -17.87
N HIS A 473 -8.83 -22.07 -17.16
CA HIS A 473 -10.11 -21.33 -17.21
C HIS A 473 -10.44 -20.64 -15.90
N TYR A 474 -9.45 -20.44 -15.02
CA TYR A 474 -9.63 -19.68 -13.83
C TYR A 474 -9.68 -18.18 -14.15
N GLN A 475 -10.75 -17.53 -13.70
CA GLN A 475 -10.99 -16.10 -13.87
C GLN A 475 -11.70 -15.56 -12.63
N THR A 476 -11.33 -14.37 -12.19
CA THR A 476 -11.92 -13.70 -11.01
C THR A 476 -12.56 -12.38 -11.44
N PRO A 477 -13.88 -12.29 -11.59
CA PRO A 477 -14.55 -11.07 -12.08
C PRO A 477 -14.41 -9.85 -11.16
N LEU A 478 -14.12 -10.06 -9.87
CA LEU A 478 -13.86 -9.01 -8.89
C LEU A 478 -12.43 -9.06 -8.34
N GLY A 479 -11.54 -9.84 -8.95
CA GLY A 479 -10.13 -9.93 -8.65
C GLY A 479 -9.26 -9.39 -9.76
N PHE A 480 -7.95 -9.62 -9.63
CA PHE A 480 -6.98 -9.30 -10.67
C PHE A 480 -6.21 -10.56 -11.05
N THR A 481 -6.72 -11.26 -12.06
CA THR A 481 -6.04 -12.42 -12.65
C THR A 481 -5.61 -12.05 -14.06
N ASN A 482 -4.34 -11.78 -14.24
CA ASN A 482 -3.77 -11.39 -15.53
C ASN A 482 -3.20 -12.56 -16.33
N GLN A 483 -2.96 -13.70 -15.70
CA GLN A 483 -2.42 -14.92 -16.32
C GLN A 483 -3.06 -16.13 -15.68
N ASN A 484 -3.24 -17.21 -16.44
CA ASN A 484 -3.73 -18.50 -15.99
C ASN A 484 -2.89 -19.66 -16.53
N ASP A 485 -3.34 -20.92 -16.38
CA ASP A 485 -2.66 -22.14 -16.80
C ASP A 485 -1.19 -22.21 -16.32
N ALA A 486 -1.00 -22.10 -15.02
CA ALA A 486 0.33 -22.08 -14.43
C ALA A 486 0.42 -22.95 -13.18
N GLN A 487 1.52 -23.68 -13.05
CA GLN A 487 2.02 -24.28 -11.80
C GLN A 487 3.39 -23.68 -11.51
N VAL A 488 3.58 -23.13 -10.33
CA VAL A 488 4.78 -22.41 -9.96
C VAL A 488 5.34 -22.98 -8.66
N LEU A 489 6.57 -23.50 -8.72
CA LEU A 489 7.35 -23.85 -7.54
C LEU A 489 8.36 -22.73 -7.26
N ASN A 490 8.27 -22.13 -6.09
CA ASN A 490 9.22 -21.13 -5.61
C ASN A 490 9.99 -21.67 -4.40
N LEU A 491 11.32 -21.59 -4.46
CA LEU A 491 12.22 -21.84 -3.34
C LEU A 491 13.04 -20.58 -3.11
N ARG A 492 13.10 -20.11 -1.87
CA ARG A 492 13.94 -18.97 -1.50
C ARG A 492 14.74 -19.27 -0.24
N HIS A 493 15.96 -18.79 -0.23
CA HIS A 493 16.83 -18.88 0.93
C HIS A 493 17.72 -17.64 1.00
N ARG A 494 17.76 -16.98 2.16
CA ARG A 494 18.54 -15.77 2.38
C ARG A 494 19.22 -15.83 3.73
N TYR A 495 20.47 -15.43 3.76
CA TYR A 495 21.27 -15.23 4.95
C TYR A 495 21.56 -13.75 5.14
N THR A 496 21.40 -13.24 6.34
CA THR A 496 21.73 -11.86 6.73
C THR A 496 22.78 -11.89 7.81
N HIS A 497 23.92 -11.25 7.56
CA HIS A 497 24.95 -10.99 8.55
C HIS A 497 24.87 -9.55 9.01
N PHE A 498 24.76 -9.32 10.34
CA PHE A 498 24.81 -8.00 10.96
C PHE A 498 26.22 -7.76 11.47
N PHE A 499 26.83 -6.67 11.01
CA PHE A 499 28.16 -6.25 11.45
C PHE A 499 28.08 -5.51 12.79
N LYS A 500 29.23 -5.25 13.41
CA LYS A 500 29.30 -4.45 14.64
C LYS A 500 28.98 -2.98 14.35
N PRO A 501 28.43 -2.22 15.32
CA PRO A 501 28.02 -0.82 15.13
C PRO A 501 29.12 0.13 14.68
N ASP A 502 30.38 -0.14 15.01
CA ASP A 502 31.58 0.64 14.70
C ASP A 502 32.15 0.42 13.30
N GLN A 503 31.58 -0.53 12.55
CA GLN A 503 32.06 -0.86 11.21
C GLN A 503 31.38 0.00 10.13
N ALA A 504 32.05 0.18 8.99
CA ALA A 504 31.52 0.90 7.84
C ALA A 504 30.29 0.22 7.22
N TRP A 505 30.13 -1.08 7.41
CA TRP A 505 29.00 -1.88 6.93
C TRP A 505 28.12 -2.26 8.11
N LYS A 506 26.80 -2.23 7.91
CA LYS A 506 25.81 -2.58 8.91
C LYS A 506 25.29 -3.99 8.71
N GLN A 507 24.99 -4.35 7.46
CA GLN A 507 24.49 -5.69 7.13
C GLN A 507 24.94 -6.12 5.74
N LEU A 508 25.08 -7.43 5.59
CA LEU A 508 25.26 -8.11 4.32
C LEU A 508 24.19 -9.18 4.21
N GLU A 509 23.39 -9.13 3.14
CA GLU A 509 22.46 -10.19 2.81
C GLU A 509 22.93 -10.94 1.56
N ALA A 510 22.89 -12.26 1.59
CA ALA A 510 23.10 -13.13 0.44
C ALA A 510 21.91 -14.05 0.27
N GLY A 511 21.30 -14.04 -0.90
CA GLY A 511 20.08 -14.76 -1.20
C GLY A 511 20.16 -15.56 -2.50
N ILE A 512 19.40 -16.64 -2.54
CA ILE A 512 19.15 -17.46 -3.72
C ILE A 512 17.65 -17.71 -3.84
N ARG A 513 17.11 -17.57 -5.04
CA ARG A 513 15.73 -17.90 -5.37
C ARG A 513 15.69 -18.76 -6.62
N PHE A 514 15.00 -19.88 -6.53
CA PHE A 514 14.69 -20.76 -7.65
C PHE A 514 13.20 -20.67 -7.96
N GLU A 515 12.85 -20.62 -9.24
CA GLU A 515 11.49 -20.61 -9.73
C GLU A 515 11.36 -21.57 -10.93
N ASP A 516 10.37 -22.46 -10.90
CA ASP A 516 10.00 -23.35 -12.00
C ASP A 516 8.52 -23.15 -12.31
N VAL A 517 8.23 -22.76 -13.54
CA VAL A 517 6.87 -22.51 -14.04
C VAL A 517 6.54 -23.51 -15.12
N ARG A 518 5.39 -24.17 -14.96
CA ARG A 518 4.84 -25.14 -15.92
C ARG A 518 3.38 -24.81 -16.18
N THR A 519 2.85 -25.33 -17.28
CA THR A 519 1.39 -25.40 -17.46
C THR A 519 0.81 -26.47 -16.54
N THR A 520 -0.50 -26.46 -16.34
CA THR A 520 -1.21 -27.51 -15.59
C THR A 520 -1.11 -28.89 -16.27
N SER A 521 -0.87 -28.93 -17.59
CA SER A 521 -0.57 -30.15 -18.34
C SER A 521 0.90 -30.63 -18.21
N GLY A 522 1.76 -29.89 -17.47
CA GLY A 522 3.16 -30.24 -17.23
C GLY A 522 4.17 -29.72 -18.25
N MET A 523 3.76 -28.96 -19.28
CA MET A 523 4.67 -28.32 -20.22
C MET A 523 5.53 -27.29 -19.48
N LYS A 524 6.85 -27.33 -19.70
CA LYS A 524 7.79 -26.37 -19.11
C LYS A 524 7.64 -25.02 -19.80
N ARG A 525 7.48 -23.96 -19.02
CA ARG A 525 7.35 -22.60 -19.52
C ARG A 525 8.55 -21.73 -19.19
N PHE A 526 8.95 -21.74 -17.93
CA PHE A 526 9.99 -20.84 -17.46
C PHE A 526 10.74 -21.46 -16.29
N GLN A 527 12.04 -21.23 -16.23
CA GLN A 527 12.85 -21.58 -15.07
C GLN A 527 13.86 -20.47 -14.81
N SER A 528 14.04 -20.10 -13.54
CA SER A 528 15.06 -19.13 -13.18
C SER A 528 15.76 -19.48 -11.87
N LEU A 529 17.02 -19.05 -11.81
CA LEU A 529 17.85 -19.08 -10.62
C LEU A 529 18.39 -17.66 -10.39
N ASN A 530 17.98 -17.00 -9.32
CA ASN A 530 18.40 -15.64 -9.00
C ASN A 530 19.31 -15.63 -7.77
N PHE A 531 20.47 -15.02 -7.92
CA PHE A 531 21.41 -14.69 -6.84
C PHE A 531 21.28 -13.21 -6.51
N GLN A 532 21.17 -12.88 -5.23
CA GLN A 532 21.02 -11.53 -4.76
C GLN A 532 22.00 -11.26 -3.61
N THR A 533 22.64 -10.11 -3.64
CA THR A 533 23.47 -9.61 -2.54
C THR A 533 23.06 -8.19 -2.22
N VAL A 534 22.78 -7.92 -0.95
CA VAL A 534 22.44 -6.56 -0.47
C VAL A 534 23.46 -6.17 0.60
N LEU A 535 24.10 -5.02 0.39
CA LEU A 535 25.04 -4.43 1.33
C LEU A 535 24.48 -3.12 1.89
N GLY A 536 24.20 -3.09 3.19
CA GLY A 536 23.83 -1.90 3.92
C GLY A 536 25.06 -1.26 4.57
N TRP A 537 25.22 0.07 4.36
CA TRP A 537 26.35 0.86 4.87
C TRP A 537 25.97 1.65 6.11
N SER A 538 26.96 2.04 6.90
CA SER A 538 26.74 2.81 8.13
C SER A 538 26.18 4.21 7.89
N ASN A 539 26.43 4.79 6.71
CA ASN A 539 25.92 6.11 6.30
C ASN A 539 24.54 6.04 5.62
N GLY A 540 23.80 4.94 5.76
CA GLY A 540 22.46 4.77 5.18
C GLY A 540 22.44 4.41 3.71
N MET A 541 23.59 4.26 3.05
CA MET A 541 23.66 3.71 1.69
C MET A 541 23.19 2.27 1.67
N LEU A 542 22.57 1.86 0.54
CA LEU A 542 22.25 0.47 0.25
C LEU A 542 22.67 0.18 -1.19
N THR A 543 23.41 -0.90 -1.36
CA THR A 543 23.79 -1.44 -2.67
C THR A 543 23.21 -2.84 -2.80
N GLU A 544 22.45 -3.07 -3.85
CA GLU A 544 21.95 -4.40 -4.19
C GLU A 544 22.47 -4.80 -5.55
N ILE A 545 22.98 -6.01 -5.66
CA ILE A 545 23.43 -6.63 -6.90
C ILE A 545 22.65 -7.93 -7.05
N SER A 546 22.04 -8.15 -8.21
CA SER A 546 21.43 -9.44 -8.50
C SER A 546 21.84 -9.96 -9.88
N HIS A 547 21.84 -11.28 -10.00
CA HIS A 547 22.06 -11.97 -11.26
C HIS A 547 21.07 -13.11 -11.39
N ARG A 548 20.22 -13.03 -12.41
CA ARG A 548 19.22 -14.04 -12.74
C ARG A 548 19.66 -14.82 -13.96
N ILE A 549 19.79 -16.12 -13.81
CA ILE A 549 20.01 -17.08 -14.88
C ILE A 549 18.64 -17.64 -15.27
N ILE A 550 18.32 -17.64 -16.54
CA ILE A 550 17.08 -18.17 -17.12
C ILE A 550 17.48 -19.20 -18.19
N PRO A 551 17.62 -20.49 -17.83
CA PRO A 551 18.04 -21.52 -18.77
C PRO A 551 17.13 -21.65 -19.98
N TYR A 552 15.82 -21.45 -19.75
CA TYR A 552 14.83 -21.43 -20.81
C TYR A 552 13.59 -20.61 -20.40
N GLU A 553 12.95 -20.06 -21.41
CA GLU A 553 11.64 -19.43 -21.33
C GLU A 553 10.87 -19.74 -22.62
N GLU A 554 9.68 -20.29 -22.47
CA GLU A 554 8.77 -20.60 -23.57
C GLU A 554 7.67 -19.54 -23.64
N PHE A 555 7.45 -18.97 -24.81
CA PHE A 555 6.41 -18.00 -25.08
C PHE A 555 5.79 -18.29 -26.46
N ASP A 556 4.54 -18.67 -26.47
CA ASP A 556 3.72 -18.93 -27.66
C ASP A 556 4.42 -19.83 -28.73
N GLY A 557 5.00 -20.93 -28.26
CA GLY A 557 5.73 -21.87 -29.09
C GLY A 557 7.20 -21.49 -29.38
N TYR A 558 7.62 -20.28 -29.06
CA TYR A 558 9.02 -19.88 -29.14
C TYR A 558 9.79 -20.26 -27.87
N LEU A 559 10.96 -20.87 -28.04
CA LEU A 559 11.82 -21.26 -26.91
C LEU A 559 13.11 -20.42 -26.88
N GLY A 560 13.14 -19.44 -25.97
CA GLY A 560 14.35 -18.69 -25.63
C GLY A 560 15.24 -19.55 -24.70
N LYS A 561 16.54 -19.58 -24.98
CA LYS A 561 17.56 -20.29 -24.18
C LYS A 561 18.69 -19.36 -23.76
N ASP A 562 19.37 -19.73 -22.67
CA ASP A 562 20.55 -19.01 -22.17
C ASP A 562 20.28 -17.51 -21.96
N LEU A 563 19.09 -17.23 -21.41
CA LEU A 563 18.66 -15.91 -21.03
C LEU A 563 19.17 -15.55 -19.65
N GLY A 564 19.10 -14.27 -19.29
CA GLY A 564 19.42 -13.83 -17.95
C GLY A 564 19.68 -12.35 -17.86
N MET A 565 19.50 -11.82 -16.65
CA MET A 565 19.60 -10.39 -16.36
C MET A 565 20.48 -10.17 -15.15
N SER A 566 21.36 -9.18 -15.23
CA SER A 566 22.14 -8.68 -14.10
C SER A 566 21.65 -7.30 -13.75
N SER A 567 21.40 -7.03 -12.47
CA SER A 567 20.97 -5.72 -12.00
C SER A 567 21.84 -5.18 -10.87
N ILE A 568 21.94 -3.87 -10.84
CA ILE A 568 22.49 -3.13 -9.71
C ILE A 568 21.50 -2.05 -9.31
N PHE A 569 21.21 -1.99 -8.00
CA PHE A 569 20.43 -0.93 -7.39
C PHE A 569 21.26 -0.23 -6.33
N PHE A 570 21.15 1.08 -6.30
CA PHE A 570 21.88 1.90 -5.38
C PHE A 570 20.95 2.96 -4.76
N ARG A 571 20.90 3.01 -3.43
CA ARG A 571 20.20 4.06 -2.68
C ARG A 571 21.21 4.82 -1.84
N PHE A 572 21.14 6.14 -1.92
CA PHE A 572 22.03 7.02 -1.21
C PHE A 572 21.30 8.28 -0.74
N ASN A 573 21.52 8.65 0.52
CA ASN A 573 20.93 9.82 1.17
C ASN A 573 22.04 10.79 1.61
N PRO A 574 22.64 11.58 0.69
CA PRO A 574 23.68 12.53 1.07
C PRO A 574 23.04 13.73 1.80
N GLY A 575 23.14 13.72 3.13
CA GLY A 575 22.56 14.76 3.98
C GLY A 575 21.02 14.64 4.09
N GLU A 576 20.40 15.72 4.56
CA GLU A 576 18.98 15.77 4.97
C GLU A 576 18.02 16.01 3.80
N ARG A 577 18.53 16.54 2.68
CA ARG A 577 17.70 17.13 1.62
C ARG A 577 17.59 16.31 0.35
N LEU A 578 18.41 15.27 0.20
CA LEU A 578 18.48 14.49 -1.02
C LEU A 578 18.35 12.99 -0.74
N ASN A 579 17.44 12.33 -1.43
CA ASN A 579 17.32 10.88 -1.51
C ASN A 579 17.48 10.48 -2.97
N MET A 580 18.50 9.69 -3.28
CA MET A 580 18.79 9.20 -4.62
C MET A 580 18.61 7.70 -4.70
N ARG A 581 17.92 7.23 -5.73
CA ARG A 581 17.75 5.83 -6.08
C ARG A 581 18.10 5.64 -7.55
N LEU A 582 19.12 4.85 -7.80
CA LEU A 582 19.60 4.53 -9.14
C LEU A 582 19.49 3.03 -9.36
N PHE A 583 19.07 2.59 -10.51
CA PHE A 583 19.15 1.19 -10.90
C PHE A 583 19.53 1.04 -12.36
N SER A 584 20.19 -0.08 -12.66
CA SER A 584 20.44 -0.52 -14.02
C SER A 584 20.26 -2.04 -14.07
N GLU A 585 19.66 -2.50 -15.14
CA GLU A 585 19.50 -3.92 -15.43
C GLU A 585 19.89 -4.18 -16.87
N ARG A 586 20.71 -5.22 -17.11
CA ARG A 586 21.19 -5.58 -18.44
C ARG A 586 21.25 -7.09 -18.61
N GLY A 587 20.87 -7.56 -19.79
CA GLY A 587 20.98 -8.97 -20.12
C GLY A 587 20.22 -9.39 -21.36
N LYS A 588 19.98 -10.69 -21.48
CA LYS A 588 19.26 -11.29 -22.60
C LYS A 588 17.85 -11.66 -22.16
N GLN A 589 16.86 -11.26 -22.93
CA GLN A 589 15.44 -11.62 -22.73
C GLN A 589 14.71 -11.75 -24.06
N ILE A 590 13.47 -12.24 -24.02
CA ILE A 590 12.59 -12.33 -25.20
C ILE A 590 11.96 -10.96 -25.47
N TYR A 591 11.92 -10.54 -26.72
CA TYR A 591 11.06 -9.48 -27.24
C TYR A 591 9.73 -10.11 -27.68
N TYR A 592 8.68 -9.90 -26.89
CA TYR A 592 7.38 -10.55 -27.06
C TYR A 592 6.51 -9.91 -28.14
N ASN A 593 6.71 -8.61 -28.41
CA ASN A 593 5.86 -7.79 -29.31
C ASN A 593 6.33 -7.79 -30.76
N ALA A 594 7.28 -8.64 -31.13
CA ALA A 594 7.62 -8.90 -32.53
C ALA A 594 6.57 -9.81 -33.18
N ASP A 595 6.47 -9.77 -34.53
CA ASP A 595 5.64 -10.73 -35.30
C ASP A 595 5.96 -12.19 -34.94
N LEU A 596 7.24 -12.46 -34.69
CA LEU A 596 7.74 -13.71 -34.08
C LEU A 596 8.61 -13.31 -32.88
N PRO A 597 8.38 -13.89 -31.69
CA PRO A 597 9.22 -13.61 -30.52
C PRO A 597 10.69 -13.88 -30.82
N VAL A 598 11.59 -13.00 -30.38
CA VAL A 598 13.03 -13.08 -30.63
C VAL A 598 13.81 -12.79 -29.35
N VAL A 599 15.01 -13.36 -29.22
CA VAL A 599 15.93 -13.02 -28.13
C VAL A 599 16.75 -11.78 -28.48
N GLY A 600 16.86 -10.85 -27.55
CA GLY A 600 17.68 -9.65 -27.70
C GLY A 600 18.42 -9.28 -26.42
N ASN A 601 19.34 -8.32 -26.57
CA ASN A 601 20.05 -7.68 -25.47
C ASN A 601 19.24 -6.50 -24.97
N ALA A 602 18.79 -6.55 -23.71
CA ALA A 602 18.03 -5.50 -23.06
C ALA A 602 18.89 -4.68 -22.10
N LEU A 603 18.58 -3.41 -21.98
CA LEU A 603 19.14 -2.46 -21.02
C LEU A 603 18.00 -1.64 -20.42
N PHE A 604 17.94 -1.61 -19.08
CA PHE A 604 17.09 -0.69 -18.33
C PHE A 604 17.97 0.18 -17.43
N VAL A 605 17.69 1.48 -17.39
CA VAL A 605 18.32 2.43 -16.49
C VAL A 605 17.25 3.30 -15.87
N GLY A 606 17.28 3.48 -14.55
CA GLY A 606 16.34 4.35 -13.86
C GLY A 606 17.01 5.17 -12.77
N SER A 607 16.48 6.36 -12.59
CA SER A 607 16.84 7.28 -11.52
C SER A 607 15.58 7.87 -10.93
N PHE A 608 15.46 7.78 -9.61
CA PHE A 608 14.34 8.34 -8.84
C PHE A 608 14.92 9.13 -7.69
N ASN A 609 14.68 10.42 -7.67
CA ASN A 609 15.29 11.29 -6.69
C ASN A 609 14.23 12.12 -6.01
N ASP A 610 14.44 12.42 -4.73
CA ASP A 610 13.66 13.37 -3.98
C ASP A 610 14.61 14.44 -3.43
N PHE A 611 14.36 15.68 -3.79
CA PHE A 611 15.11 16.83 -3.34
C PHE A 611 14.21 17.78 -2.55
N GLN A 612 14.58 18.04 -1.29
CA GLN A 612 13.86 18.93 -0.40
C GLN A 612 14.51 20.32 -0.41
N TRP A 613 13.77 21.33 -0.86
CA TRP A 613 14.19 22.72 -0.84
C TRP A 613 13.44 23.51 0.23
N GLY A 614 14.14 23.85 1.32
CA GLY A 614 13.49 24.40 2.52
C GLY A 614 12.49 23.40 3.13
N ASN A 615 11.51 23.89 3.86
CA ASN A 615 10.51 23.05 4.53
C ASN A 615 9.27 22.77 3.66
N GLN A 616 9.10 23.46 2.55
CA GLN A 616 7.84 23.52 1.79
C GLN A 616 7.94 22.90 0.40
N LEU A 617 9.08 23.04 -0.32
CA LEU A 617 9.19 22.58 -1.70
C LEU A 617 9.92 21.24 -1.76
N LYS A 618 9.27 20.25 -2.36
CA LYS A 618 9.85 18.95 -2.74
C LYS A 618 9.85 18.83 -4.26
N LEU A 619 11.01 18.52 -4.83
CA LEU A 619 11.19 18.20 -6.24
C LEU A 619 11.53 16.72 -6.37
N SER A 620 10.76 15.99 -7.16
CA SER A 620 10.96 14.55 -7.37
C SER A 620 11.16 14.26 -8.87
N PRO A 621 12.38 14.53 -9.43
CA PRO A 621 12.71 14.14 -10.78
C PRO A 621 12.90 12.62 -10.87
N SER A 622 12.39 12.03 -11.94
CA SER A 622 12.62 10.62 -12.28
C SER A 622 12.92 10.47 -13.78
N LEU A 623 13.76 9.48 -14.08
CA LEU A 623 14.12 9.08 -15.42
C LEU A 623 14.04 7.57 -15.52
N ARG A 624 13.45 7.07 -16.60
CA ARG A 624 13.43 5.65 -16.95
C ARG A 624 13.82 5.53 -18.43
N TYR A 625 14.87 4.80 -18.69
CA TYR A 625 15.33 4.46 -20.05
C TYR A 625 15.24 2.96 -20.25
N SER A 626 14.76 2.54 -21.42
CA SER A 626 14.74 1.13 -21.81
C SER A 626 15.10 1.00 -23.29
N GLU A 627 15.95 0.04 -23.57
CA GLU A 627 16.39 -0.28 -24.93
C GLU A 627 16.49 -1.81 -25.07
N MET A 628 16.15 -2.31 -26.23
CA MET A 628 16.40 -3.69 -26.60
C MET A 628 16.91 -3.79 -28.05
N LYS A 629 17.96 -4.55 -28.24
CA LYS A 629 18.63 -4.76 -29.55
C LYS A 629 18.74 -6.22 -29.86
N SER A 630 18.91 -6.53 -31.15
CA SER A 630 19.33 -7.86 -31.59
C SER A 630 20.62 -8.30 -30.90
N ILE A 631 20.90 -9.60 -30.86
CA ILE A 631 22.10 -10.15 -30.18
C ILE A 631 23.39 -9.60 -30.78
N ASP A 632 23.44 -9.39 -32.10
CA ASP A 632 24.57 -8.80 -32.83
C ASP A 632 24.61 -7.28 -32.76
N GLY A 633 23.56 -6.64 -32.19
CA GLY A 633 23.47 -5.18 -32.05
C GLY A 633 23.12 -4.40 -33.32
N THR A 634 22.79 -5.09 -34.41
CA THR A 634 22.52 -4.45 -35.71
C THR A 634 21.12 -3.87 -35.81
N GLU A 635 20.15 -4.42 -35.09
CA GLU A 635 18.77 -3.99 -35.09
C GLU A 635 18.36 -3.51 -33.68
N VAL A 636 17.62 -2.40 -33.62
CA VAL A 636 17.01 -1.86 -32.41
C VAL A 636 15.53 -2.23 -32.41
N TYR A 637 15.12 -3.11 -31.51
CA TYR A 637 13.71 -3.52 -31.38
C TYR A 637 12.87 -2.42 -30.78
N TYR A 638 13.38 -1.78 -29.72
CA TYR A 638 12.82 -0.55 -29.16
C TYR A 638 13.89 0.21 -28.39
N SER A 639 13.72 1.51 -28.28
CA SER A 639 14.51 2.39 -27.44
C SER A 639 13.66 3.60 -27.04
N GLY A 640 13.65 3.93 -25.77
CA GLY A 640 12.87 5.07 -25.33
C GLY A 640 13.16 5.48 -23.89
N MET A 641 12.59 6.62 -23.53
CA MET A 641 12.82 7.28 -22.24
C MET A 641 11.54 7.93 -21.74
N ILE A 642 11.29 7.81 -20.43
CA ILE A 642 10.28 8.57 -19.72
C ILE A 642 10.98 9.47 -18.70
N ILE A 643 10.77 10.78 -18.82
CA ILE A 643 11.23 11.78 -17.85
C ILE A 643 10.01 12.37 -17.17
N ARG A 644 10.02 12.40 -15.82
CA ARG A 644 8.96 13.00 -15.03
C ARG A 644 9.56 13.89 -13.94
N LEU A 645 8.93 15.04 -13.73
CA LEU A 645 9.19 15.93 -12.60
C LEU A 645 7.89 16.14 -11.84
N ASN A 646 7.91 15.82 -10.56
CA ASN A 646 6.89 16.28 -9.62
C ASN A 646 7.48 17.40 -8.78
N ALA A 647 6.78 18.52 -8.69
CA ALA A 647 7.10 19.64 -7.81
C ALA A 647 5.92 19.84 -6.84
N ASP A 648 6.13 19.52 -5.57
CA ASP A 648 5.13 19.65 -4.52
C ASP A 648 5.50 20.82 -3.61
N PHE A 649 4.71 21.88 -3.65
CA PHE A 649 4.85 23.06 -2.81
C PHE A 649 3.78 23.08 -1.74
N GLN A 650 4.19 22.92 -0.48
CA GLN A 650 3.29 22.94 0.67
C GLN A 650 3.18 24.39 1.19
N ILE A 651 2.03 25.03 1.02
CA ILE A 651 1.77 26.39 1.49
C ILE A 651 1.68 26.38 3.02
N ASN A 652 0.91 25.46 3.57
CA ASN A 652 0.80 25.13 4.99
C ASN A 652 0.33 23.66 5.11
N LYS A 653 0.04 23.15 6.31
CA LYS A 653 -0.37 21.75 6.51
C LYS A 653 -1.66 21.35 5.77
N ASP A 654 -2.53 22.31 5.44
CA ASP A 654 -3.83 22.04 4.85
C ASP A 654 -3.88 22.37 3.34
N PHE A 655 -2.98 23.24 2.84
CA PHE A 655 -2.95 23.68 1.45
C PHE A 655 -1.64 23.32 0.77
N SER A 656 -1.73 22.68 -0.39
CA SER A 656 -0.58 22.35 -1.24
C SER A 656 -0.85 22.65 -2.72
N PHE A 657 0.22 22.93 -3.44
CA PHE A 657 0.23 23.05 -4.89
C PHE A 657 1.18 22.02 -5.48
N ARG A 658 0.68 21.22 -6.42
CA ARG A 658 1.47 20.21 -7.15
C ARG A 658 1.53 20.56 -8.63
N LEU A 659 2.73 20.47 -9.19
CA LEU A 659 2.96 20.55 -10.64
C LEU A 659 3.65 19.25 -11.08
N VAL A 660 3.06 18.55 -12.02
CA VAL A 660 3.62 17.34 -12.63
C VAL A 660 3.87 17.60 -14.10
N GLY A 661 5.08 17.33 -14.58
CA GLY A 661 5.41 17.29 -15.99
C GLY A 661 6.00 15.94 -16.37
N GLU A 662 5.55 15.34 -17.46
CA GLU A 662 6.08 14.09 -17.97
C GLU A 662 6.25 14.16 -19.48
N ALA A 663 7.36 13.59 -19.97
CA ALA A 663 7.61 13.35 -21.38
C ALA A 663 7.93 11.86 -21.58
N ASN A 664 7.24 11.23 -22.53
CA ASN A 664 7.35 9.81 -22.83
C ASN A 664 7.57 9.66 -24.35
N ASN A 665 8.80 9.30 -24.75
CA ASN A 665 9.10 9.12 -26.16
C ASN A 665 8.87 7.70 -26.69
N PHE A 666 8.41 6.76 -25.86
CA PHE A 666 7.87 5.48 -26.37
C PHE A 666 6.55 5.66 -27.10
N SER A 667 5.75 6.63 -26.65
CA SER A 667 4.42 6.94 -27.19
C SER A 667 4.36 8.33 -27.85
N ASP A 668 5.49 9.05 -27.91
CA ASP A 668 5.59 10.43 -28.39
C ASP A 668 4.58 11.38 -27.73
N THR A 669 4.37 11.18 -26.43
CA THR A 669 3.42 11.96 -25.62
C THR A 669 4.11 12.73 -24.50
N SER A 670 3.50 13.82 -24.10
CA SER A 670 3.85 14.53 -22.88
C SER A 670 2.61 15.07 -22.20
N PHE A 671 2.68 15.31 -20.90
CA PHE A 671 1.61 16.00 -20.20
C PHE A 671 2.14 16.94 -19.13
N VAL A 672 1.32 17.93 -18.80
CA VAL A 672 1.50 18.81 -17.63
C VAL A 672 0.22 18.83 -16.84
N GLN A 673 0.32 18.62 -15.54
CA GLN A 673 -0.79 18.71 -14.59
C GLN A 673 -0.45 19.69 -13.49
N ALA A 674 -1.35 20.65 -13.24
CA ALA A 674 -1.30 21.54 -12.08
C ALA A 674 -2.48 21.24 -11.17
N LEU A 675 -2.24 21.16 -9.86
CA LEU A 675 -3.25 20.80 -8.86
C LEU A 675 -3.07 21.65 -7.60
N LEU A 676 -4.10 22.38 -7.21
CA LEU A 676 -4.22 22.99 -5.89
C LEU A 676 -5.09 22.08 -5.03
N LYS A 677 -4.60 21.71 -3.85
CA LYS A 677 -5.26 20.82 -2.88
C LYS A 677 -5.49 21.55 -1.57
N TRP A 678 -6.69 21.38 -1.01
CA TRP A 678 -7.05 21.74 0.36
C TRP A 678 -7.49 20.47 1.09
N ASN A 679 -6.82 20.13 2.21
CA ASN A 679 -7.06 18.88 2.92
C ASN A 679 -6.84 19.06 4.44
N PRO A 680 -7.78 19.68 5.17
CA PRO A 680 -7.66 19.96 6.60
C PRO A 680 -7.81 18.70 7.48
N ASN A 681 -8.46 17.64 6.98
CA ASN A 681 -8.59 16.33 7.62
C ASN A 681 -8.76 15.24 6.54
N PRO A 682 -8.67 13.94 6.90
CA PRO A 682 -8.66 12.84 5.92
C PRO A 682 -9.89 12.79 4.99
N PHE A 683 -11.02 13.33 5.44
CA PHE A 683 -12.31 13.21 4.76
C PHE A 683 -12.83 14.52 4.17
N THR A 684 -12.20 15.67 4.49
CA THR A 684 -12.50 16.96 3.88
C THR A 684 -11.41 17.32 2.88
N ILE A 685 -11.76 17.37 1.60
CA ILE A 685 -10.80 17.53 0.51
C ILE A 685 -11.38 18.45 -0.54
N GLY A 686 -10.61 19.47 -0.92
CA GLY A 686 -10.90 20.34 -2.07
C GLY A 686 -9.79 20.25 -3.10
N TYR A 687 -10.13 20.16 -4.38
CA TYR A 687 -9.20 20.19 -5.50
C TYR A 687 -9.64 21.19 -6.57
N ILE A 688 -8.67 21.90 -7.13
CA ILE A 688 -8.80 22.62 -8.39
C ILE A 688 -7.59 22.25 -9.23
N GLY A 689 -7.81 21.72 -10.42
CA GLY A 689 -6.71 21.23 -11.25
C GLY A 689 -6.96 21.37 -12.74
N ALA A 690 -5.86 21.38 -13.48
CA ALA A 690 -5.84 21.35 -14.92
C ALA A 690 -4.78 20.35 -15.41
N THR A 691 -5.11 19.61 -16.46
CA THR A 691 -4.18 18.69 -17.13
C THR A 691 -4.22 18.95 -18.62
N ASN A 692 -3.06 19.09 -19.26
CA ASN A 692 -2.93 19.15 -20.71
C ASN A 692 -2.02 18.01 -21.16
N GLY A 693 -2.51 17.19 -22.06
CA GLY A 693 -1.77 16.16 -22.78
C GLY A 693 -1.36 16.68 -24.16
N TYR A 694 -0.16 16.31 -24.60
CA TYR A 694 0.42 16.71 -25.88
C TYR A 694 0.88 15.46 -26.61
N SER A 695 0.65 15.40 -27.91
CA SER A 695 1.22 14.39 -28.82
C SER A 695 2.10 15.05 -29.88
N TYR A 696 3.13 14.32 -30.31
CA TYR A 696 3.98 14.73 -31.41
C TYR A 696 3.37 14.25 -32.72
N THR A 697 2.97 15.16 -33.59
CA THR A 697 2.15 14.81 -34.75
C THR A 697 2.91 14.63 -36.06
N GLU A 698 4.03 15.36 -36.29
CA GLU A 698 4.89 15.22 -37.49
C GLU A 698 6.20 15.99 -37.32
N PRO A 699 7.30 15.57 -38.01
CA PRO A 699 8.53 16.35 -38.06
C PRO A 699 8.28 17.77 -38.59
N GLY A 700 8.56 18.79 -37.76
CA GLY A 700 8.43 20.21 -38.14
C GLY A 700 7.23 20.95 -37.54
N TYR A 701 6.22 20.23 -36.96
CA TYR A 701 5.06 20.87 -36.35
C TYR A 701 5.07 20.89 -34.81
N GLY A 702 6.01 20.16 -34.18
CA GLY A 702 6.18 20.13 -32.73
C GLY A 702 5.04 19.41 -31.99
N TYR A 703 4.97 19.64 -30.67
CA TYR A 703 3.91 19.11 -29.82
C TYR A 703 2.64 19.93 -29.96
N LYS A 704 1.50 19.23 -30.14
CA LYS A 704 0.17 19.84 -30.15
C LYS A 704 -0.62 19.33 -28.94
N ILE A 705 -1.51 20.18 -28.42
CA ILE A 705 -2.47 19.77 -27.38
C ILE A 705 -3.38 18.71 -27.97
N ASP A 706 -3.36 17.53 -27.35
CA ASP A 706 -4.16 16.37 -27.73
C ASP A 706 -5.36 16.19 -26.80
N THR A 707 -5.13 16.38 -25.51
CA THR A 707 -6.18 16.35 -24.49
C THR A 707 -6.03 17.54 -23.54
N ALA A 708 -7.15 18.06 -23.06
CA ALA A 708 -7.16 19.04 -21.97
C ALA A 708 -8.28 18.70 -20.98
N GLN A 709 -8.03 18.93 -19.72
CA GLN A 709 -9.01 18.76 -18.67
C GLN A 709 -8.88 19.88 -17.63
N LEU A 710 -10.01 20.48 -17.29
CA LEU A 710 -10.14 21.39 -16.15
C LEU A 710 -11.15 20.77 -15.19
N TYR A 711 -10.83 20.71 -13.90
CA TYR A 711 -11.70 20.11 -12.92
C TYR A 711 -11.60 20.79 -11.55
N MET A 712 -12.70 20.71 -10.82
CA MET A 712 -12.76 21.07 -9.42
C MET A 712 -13.58 20.03 -8.67
N LYS A 713 -13.24 19.84 -7.40
CA LYS A 713 -13.92 18.92 -6.48
C LYS A 713 -13.93 19.50 -5.09
N LEU A 714 -15.03 19.31 -4.39
CA LEU A 714 -15.15 19.58 -2.96
C LEU A 714 -15.86 18.40 -2.30
N GLN A 715 -15.23 17.84 -1.30
CA GLN A 715 -15.77 16.84 -0.39
C GLN A 715 -15.67 17.38 1.03
N TYR A 716 -16.69 17.25 1.83
CA TYR A 716 -16.72 17.79 3.19
C TYR A 716 -17.29 16.78 4.19
N LEU A 717 -16.62 16.65 5.34
CA LEU A 717 -17.03 15.78 6.44
C LEU A 717 -17.96 16.53 7.38
N PHE A 718 -19.15 15.99 7.60
CA PHE A 718 -20.07 16.37 8.67
C PHE A 718 -20.12 15.27 9.71
N ASP A 719 -19.76 15.57 10.95
CA ASP A 719 -20.01 14.72 12.13
C ASP A 719 -21.41 15.05 12.68
N LEU A 720 -22.28 14.02 12.86
CA LEU A 720 -23.67 14.15 13.27
C LEU A 720 -23.86 13.93 14.79
#